data_47f6326fdd21e1e8d707bed235c8fbff
#
_entry.id   47f6326fdd21e1e8d707bed235c8fbff
#
_cell.length_a   1.000
_cell.length_b   1.000
_cell.length_c   1.000
_cell.angle_alpha   90.00
_cell.angle_beta   90.00
_cell.angle_gamma   90.00
#
_symmetry.space_group_name_H-M   'P 1'
#
loop_
_entity.id
_entity.type
_entity.pdbx_description
1 polymer ?
#
loop_
_entity_poly.entity_id
_entity_poly.type
_entity_poly.pdbx_seq_one_letter_code
_entity_poly.pdbx_strand_id
1 'polypeptide(L)'
;MKKRRGKVAKQNNHTEVASFKHQDKRVNIPPRELAGFMAEDELAPKTCPYPRDPSLDPQLVWKGKDEQDSADLAVPSVPVYIQEKIQPQAIIENVRKQAAKSKNAGEAEAQQLDMFGDFNHITFEDLVEFYEHEQSWSNRMILGDSLLVMNSLAQREALKGQVQMIYMDPPYGIKFGSNWQTRLRKRDVKDGAEADLTREPEQVKAFRDTWELGIHSYLSYLRDRFVVARELLTESGSIFVQIGDENVHLVRSVLDEVFGSENYIRLVFFRTTSGLGQKLLDKCGDYLIWYAKQISTVKYKDLFLSKSLTYTLPSGYNNVIDNAGNFVPLTSFINDSGDGKNFFLSIRDLVAYGDLKSQSGAGGSITINDTKFSTPSGSYKTNQLGINRLNNAGRIVINGKTPRFVRYHSDFPYVKLDNMWDEQLSEQNKTYVVQTNIEIIKRCMLMTTDPGDLVLDPTCGSGTTAYVAEQWGRRWITIDTSRVSLALARMRLMSASYPYYLLADSPEGYRRELELSVAPAEALSAPRKANFSYDLRQGFIYERVPHITLKSIANNPEIDQIYERWQKTLEPLRAQINQALGTAYEEWQIPQTLSAGPKADAASTLLQQYWQAKRGRQAEIDASIARRADVELLYDKPYEDRSRVRVSGAFTVESLSPHRVLSSTAERPKSEMLAQRLESSGKFEQMILENLRTAGVQNTRKSERLVFTRLEYYPGSYLQASGEYQAGTQSKRVSVCIGPEHGTVTGDLVREAAKEAMQGIGFDLLVVLGFAFDPHVSEDIKQYGRLKIFPARINPDLMMGDLLKKTKSANLFTAYGEPDVELEQVEGKLVVRLIGVDIFDPTTGEIRSSKPEEIACWFIDDDYNEESFFVRQAYFTGWDDPYNKLKRTLRAEVDADAWETLYRSESVPFPKPKGGRIAVKVINDYGDEVMKVFEV
;
A
#
# COMPACT_ATOMS: atom_id res chain seq x y z
N MET A 1 68.88 -59.35 -30.11
CA MET A 1 67.55 -58.68 -30.04
C MET A 1 67.61 -57.53 -29.12
N LYS A 2 67.81 -56.27 -29.59
CA LYS A 2 67.88 -55.06 -28.83
C LYS A 2 66.54 -54.33 -28.94
N LYS A 3 65.75 -54.14 -27.86
CA LYS A 3 64.60 -53.31 -27.77
C LYS A 3 65.03 -51.82 -27.69
N ARG A 4 64.69 -51.06 -28.67
CA ARG A 4 64.77 -49.59 -28.65
C ARG A 4 63.65 -49.04 -27.77
N ARG A 5 64.00 -48.30 -26.71
CA ARG A 5 63.07 -47.45 -25.95
C ARG A 5 62.78 -46.14 -26.74
N GLY A 6 61.53 -45.93 -27.14
CA GLY A 6 61.12 -44.67 -27.72
C GLY A 6 61.04 -43.59 -26.68
N LYS A 7 61.61 -42.41 -26.97
CA LYS A 7 61.44 -41.15 -26.24
C LYS A 7 60.02 -40.61 -26.40
N VAL A 8 59.33 -40.45 -25.30
CA VAL A 8 58.07 -39.74 -25.22
C VAL A 8 58.40 -38.25 -25.37
N ALA A 9 57.92 -37.58 -26.40
CA ALA A 9 58.03 -36.13 -26.59
C ALA A 9 57.13 -35.43 -25.59
N LYS A 10 57.69 -34.50 -24.81
CA LYS A 10 56.92 -33.55 -24.00
C LYS A 10 56.12 -32.66 -24.94
N GLN A 11 54.79 -32.77 -24.92
CA GLN A 11 53.92 -31.76 -25.48
C GLN A 11 54.06 -30.49 -24.65
N ASN A 12 54.59 -29.44 -25.25
CA ASN A 12 54.51 -28.06 -24.76
C ASN A 12 53.08 -27.60 -24.90
N ASN A 13 52.38 -27.43 -23.80
CA ASN A 13 51.10 -26.72 -23.76
C ASN A 13 51.39 -25.22 -24.02
N HIS A 14 51.41 -24.81 -25.27
CA HIS A 14 51.26 -23.43 -25.63
C HIS A 14 49.76 -23.08 -25.59
N THR A 15 49.40 -22.17 -24.69
CA THR A 15 48.08 -21.54 -24.70
C THR A 15 48.04 -20.63 -25.91
N GLU A 16 47.25 -20.97 -26.92
CA GLU A 16 47.04 -20.18 -28.11
C GLU A 16 46.20 -18.93 -27.74
N VAL A 17 46.77 -17.73 -27.90
CA VAL A 17 46.04 -16.48 -27.70
C VAL A 17 45.36 -16.16 -29.02
N ALA A 18 44.08 -16.46 -29.15
CA ALA A 18 43.28 -16.12 -30.29
C ALA A 18 42.61 -14.75 -30.09
N SER A 19 42.59 -13.91 -31.12
CA SER A 19 41.81 -12.69 -31.15
C SER A 19 40.65 -12.83 -32.15
N PHE A 20 39.45 -12.33 -31.75
CA PHE A 20 38.35 -12.26 -32.69
C PHE A 20 38.64 -11.26 -33.80
N LYS A 21 38.63 -11.71 -35.03
CA LYS A 21 38.71 -10.84 -36.22
C LYS A 21 37.29 -10.53 -36.69
N HIS A 22 36.89 -9.26 -36.59
CA HIS A 22 35.64 -8.82 -37.20
C HIS A 22 35.83 -8.77 -38.73
N GLN A 23 34.84 -9.27 -39.46
CA GLN A 23 34.84 -9.29 -40.91
C GLN A 23 34.37 -7.93 -41.51
N ASP A 24 33.88 -7.01 -40.67
CA ASP A 24 33.41 -5.70 -41.10
C ASP A 24 34.59 -4.83 -41.53
N LYS A 25 34.60 -4.49 -42.79
CA LYS A 25 35.57 -3.52 -43.33
C LYS A 25 35.17 -2.12 -42.91
N ARG A 26 36.10 -1.34 -42.32
CA ARG A 26 35.91 0.08 -42.12
C ARG A 26 35.86 0.74 -43.50
N VAL A 27 34.66 1.21 -43.86
CA VAL A 27 34.41 1.79 -45.20
C VAL A 27 35.14 3.14 -45.43
N ASN A 28 35.62 3.81 -44.40
CA ASN A 28 36.05 5.21 -44.42
C ASN A 28 37.55 5.43 -44.11
N ILE A 29 38.37 4.41 -44.13
CA ILE A 29 39.82 4.60 -44.04
C ILE A 29 40.42 4.13 -45.36
N PRO A 30 40.81 5.06 -46.27
CA PRO A 30 41.46 4.66 -47.48
C PRO A 30 42.75 3.93 -47.14
N PRO A 31 43.05 2.80 -47.85
CA PRO A 31 44.36 2.18 -47.70
C PRO A 31 45.44 3.19 -48.06
N ARG A 32 46.56 3.17 -47.37
CA ARG A 32 47.69 4.10 -47.54
C ARG A 32 48.12 4.18 -49.01
N GLU A 33 47.97 3.12 -49.75
CA GLU A 33 48.27 2.99 -51.18
C GLU A 33 47.29 3.76 -52.08
N LEU A 34 46.06 4.01 -51.62
CA LEU A 34 45.04 4.74 -52.38
C LEU A 34 44.91 6.20 -51.94
N ALA A 35 45.58 6.62 -50.88
CA ALA A 35 45.49 7.99 -50.36
C ALA A 35 45.95 9.06 -51.36
N GLY A 36 46.85 8.73 -52.32
CA GLY A 36 47.31 9.62 -53.36
C GLY A 36 46.30 9.86 -54.50
N PHE A 37 45.20 9.11 -54.53
CA PHE A 37 44.12 9.25 -55.53
C PHE A 37 42.85 9.89 -55.00
N MET A 38 42.85 10.29 -53.73
CA MET A 38 41.66 10.94 -53.07
C MET A 38 41.80 12.46 -53.26
N ALA A 39 40.69 13.16 -53.45
CA ALA A 39 40.64 14.60 -53.47
C ALA A 39 41.03 15.17 -52.08
N GLU A 40 41.71 16.34 -52.07
CA GLU A 40 42.21 16.96 -50.83
C GLU A 40 41.10 17.27 -49.83
N ASP A 41 39.89 17.55 -50.27
CA ASP A 41 38.69 17.79 -49.47
C ASP A 41 38.11 16.51 -48.84
N GLU A 42 38.38 15.33 -49.42
CA GLU A 42 38.03 14.03 -48.82
C GLU A 42 39.05 13.57 -47.77
N LEU A 43 40.30 14.03 -47.86
CA LEU A 43 41.36 13.75 -46.89
C LEU A 43 41.29 14.67 -45.65
N ALA A 44 40.60 15.80 -45.75
CA ALA A 44 40.45 16.74 -44.65
C ALA A 44 39.50 16.13 -43.55
N PRO A 45 39.87 16.26 -42.27
CA PRO A 45 39.00 15.80 -41.19
C PRO A 45 37.68 16.59 -41.21
N LYS A 46 36.58 15.88 -41.49
CA LYS A 46 35.23 16.49 -41.45
C LYS A 46 34.83 16.69 -40.01
N THR A 47 34.61 17.95 -39.59
CA THR A 47 34.04 18.29 -38.29
C THR A 47 32.53 18.18 -38.41
N CYS A 48 31.95 17.26 -37.66
CA CYS A 48 30.49 17.16 -37.49
C CYS A 48 30.07 18.06 -36.33
N PRO A 49 29.32 19.15 -36.54
CA PRO A 49 28.83 19.98 -35.47
C PRO A 49 27.68 19.22 -34.75
N TYR A 50 27.82 19.09 -33.47
CA TYR A 50 26.72 18.70 -32.57
C TYR A 50 26.21 19.98 -31.89
N PRO A 51 25.10 20.55 -32.35
CA PRO A 51 24.59 21.79 -31.80
C PRO A 51 24.28 21.58 -30.32
N ARG A 52 24.73 22.48 -29.47
CA ARG A 52 24.44 22.56 -28.06
C ARG A 52 23.75 23.86 -27.78
N ASP A 53 22.63 23.83 -27.11
CA ASP A 53 21.99 25.02 -26.57
C ASP A 53 22.33 25.16 -25.08
N PRO A 54 23.26 26.04 -24.70
CA PRO A 54 23.66 26.24 -23.31
C PRO A 54 22.59 27.00 -22.48
N SER A 55 21.56 27.55 -23.13
CA SER A 55 20.46 28.27 -22.44
C SER A 55 19.37 27.34 -21.92
N LEU A 56 19.37 26.07 -22.33
CA LEU A 56 18.43 25.09 -21.82
C LEU A 56 18.86 24.61 -20.44
N ASP A 57 18.09 24.95 -19.43
CA ASP A 57 18.14 24.26 -18.15
C ASP A 57 17.77 22.78 -18.37
N PRO A 58 18.29 21.83 -17.54
CA PRO A 58 17.93 20.43 -17.67
C PRO A 58 16.48 20.23 -17.29
N GLN A 59 15.57 20.32 -18.24
CA GLN A 59 14.14 20.09 -18.10
C GLN A 59 13.63 19.10 -19.13
N LEU A 60 12.61 18.35 -18.78
CA LEU A 60 11.90 17.47 -19.71
C LEU A 60 10.92 18.32 -20.55
N VAL A 61 11.04 18.28 -21.87
CA VAL A 61 10.14 18.98 -22.79
C VAL A 61 9.26 17.96 -23.51
N TRP A 62 7.97 18.20 -23.59
CA TRP A 62 6.99 17.40 -24.33
C TRP A 62 6.02 18.29 -25.10
N LYS A 63 5.34 17.71 -26.10
CA LYS A 63 4.36 18.45 -26.91
C LYS A 63 3.17 18.85 -26.02
N GLY A 64 2.82 20.12 -26.03
CA GLY A 64 1.77 20.71 -25.18
C GLY A 64 2.26 21.24 -23.82
N LYS A 65 3.58 21.08 -23.51
CA LYS A 65 4.15 21.65 -22.28
C LYS A 65 4.13 23.18 -22.32
N ASP A 66 4.47 23.77 -23.44
CA ASP A 66 4.46 25.25 -23.59
C ASP A 66 3.06 25.83 -23.34
N GLU A 67 2.01 25.11 -23.73
CA GLU A 67 0.63 25.50 -23.45
C GLU A 67 0.31 25.41 -21.95
N GLN A 68 0.79 24.36 -21.26
CA GLN A 68 0.65 24.22 -19.80
C GLN A 68 1.46 25.28 -19.04
N ASP A 69 2.65 25.67 -19.54
CA ASP A 69 3.50 26.65 -18.89
C ASP A 69 3.05 28.10 -19.16
N SER A 70 2.22 28.33 -20.18
CA SER A 70 1.74 29.66 -20.58
C SER A 70 0.68 30.25 -19.65
N ALA A 71 0.01 29.41 -18.84
CA ALA A 71 -1.03 29.82 -17.92
C ALA A 71 -0.97 29.00 -16.62
N ASP A 72 -1.40 29.60 -15.52
CA ASP A 72 -1.55 28.88 -14.26
C ASP A 72 -2.54 27.73 -14.41
N LEU A 73 -2.28 26.61 -13.70
CA LEU A 73 -3.17 25.46 -13.68
C LEU A 73 -4.49 25.85 -13.01
N ALA A 74 -5.55 26.03 -13.80
CA ALA A 74 -6.88 26.34 -13.33
C ALA A 74 -7.69 25.04 -13.17
N VAL A 75 -7.93 24.61 -11.93
CA VAL A 75 -8.73 23.43 -11.61
C VAL A 75 -10.03 23.86 -10.95
N PRO A 76 -11.21 23.45 -11.46
CA PRO A 76 -12.48 23.72 -10.80
C PRO A 76 -12.50 23.14 -9.37
N SER A 77 -13.07 23.89 -8.44
CA SER A 77 -13.27 23.41 -7.07
C SER A 77 -14.73 23.00 -6.90
N VAL A 78 -14.97 21.69 -6.97
CA VAL A 78 -16.30 21.08 -6.94
C VAL A 78 -16.59 20.55 -5.53
N PRO A 79 -17.81 20.69 -4.96
CA PRO A 79 -18.16 20.06 -3.69
C PRO A 79 -18.05 18.54 -3.78
N VAL A 80 -17.61 17.90 -2.69
CA VAL A 80 -17.63 16.45 -2.51
C VAL A 80 -18.81 16.10 -1.61
N TYR A 81 -19.65 15.16 -2.06
CA TYR A 81 -20.90 14.81 -1.39
C TYR A 81 -20.83 13.40 -0.84
N ILE A 82 -21.27 13.21 0.40
CA ILE A 82 -21.39 11.91 1.02
C ILE A 82 -22.53 11.13 0.36
N GLN A 83 -22.20 9.97 -0.20
CA GLN A 83 -23.15 9.02 -0.78
C GLN A 83 -23.57 7.96 0.23
N GLU A 84 -22.58 7.40 0.94
CA GLU A 84 -22.79 6.33 1.91
C GLU A 84 -22.00 6.58 3.17
N LYS A 85 -22.55 6.13 4.29
CA LYS A 85 -21.86 6.01 5.58
C LYS A 85 -21.82 4.53 5.97
N ILE A 86 -20.63 4.04 6.23
CA ILE A 86 -20.36 2.63 6.49
C ILE A 86 -19.66 2.49 7.84
N GLN A 87 -20.20 1.65 8.70
CA GLN A 87 -19.62 1.30 9.99
C GLN A 87 -19.51 -0.23 10.10
N PRO A 88 -18.36 -0.82 9.75
CA PRO A 88 -18.19 -2.28 9.74
C PRO A 88 -18.49 -2.95 11.07
N GLN A 89 -18.20 -2.29 12.18
CA GLN A 89 -18.50 -2.76 13.53
C GLN A 89 -19.99 -3.05 13.72
N ALA A 90 -20.88 -2.17 13.26
CA ALA A 90 -22.32 -2.34 13.38
C ALA A 90 -22.83 -3.59 12.64
N ILE A 91 -22.22 -3.94 11.51
CA ILE A 91 -22.55 -5.15 10.74
C ILE A 91 -22.22 -6.40 11.58
N ILE A 92 -21.03 -6.44 12.18
CA ILE A 92 -20.61 -7.57 13.03
C ILE A 92 -21.48 -7.70 14.28
N GLU A 93 -21.87 -6.58 14.90
CA GLU A 93 -22.80 -6.59 16.00
C GLU A 93 -24.18 -7.15 15.66
N ASN A 94 -24.69 -6.82 14.47
CA ASN A 94 -25.95 -7.39 13.99
C ASN A 94 -25.87 -8.91 13.85
N VAL A 95 -24.75 -9.44 13.33
CA VAL A 95 -24.50 -10.89 13.25
C VAL A 95 -24.45 -11.52 14.64
N ARG A 96 -23.79 -10.90 15.62
CA ARG A 96 -23.74 -11.36 17.00
C ARG A 96 -25.12 -11.39 17.68
N LYS A 97 -25.91 -10.32 17.48
CA LYS A 97 -27.29 -10.26 18.00
C LYS A 97 -28.17 -11.38 17.44
N GLN A 98 -27.98 -11.74 16.17
CA GLN A 98 -28.68 -12.86 15.53
C GLN A 98 -28.26 -14.21 16.13
N ALA A 99 -26.95 -14.44 16.32
CA ALA A 99 -26.45 -15.64 16.99
C ALA A 99 -26.98 -15.80 18.42
N ALA A 100 -27.09 -14.71 19.19
CA ALA A 100 -27.64 -14.72 20.51
C ALA A 100 -29.16 -15.06 20.52
N LYS A 101 -29.91 -14.55 19.54
CA LYS A 101 -31.32 -14.87 19.38
C LYS A 101 -31.55 -16.35 19.03
N SER A 102 -30.73 -16.94 18.18
CA SER A 102 -30.81 -18.36 17.82
C SER A 102 -30.53 -19.28 18.99
N LYS A 103 -29.61 -18.89 19.90
CA LYS A 103 -29.29 -19.64 21.13
C LYS A 103 -30.38 -19.53 22.19
N ASN A 104 -31.11 -18.40 22.26
CA ASN A 104 -32.10 -18.10 23.27
C ASN A 104 -33.58 -18.34 22.81
N ALA A 105 -33.79 -19.00 21.70
CA ALA A 105 -35.13 -19.31 21.17
C ALA A 105 -35.99 -20.19 22.09
N GLY A 106 -35.54 -20.46 23.31
CA GLY A 106 -36.25 -21.19 24.37
C GLY A 106 -36.70 -20.36 25.57
N GLU A 107 -36.31 -19.09 25.73
CA GLU A 107 -36.71 -18.24 26.85
C GLU A 107 -37.15 -16.86 26.39
N ALA A 108 -38.38 -16.51 26.70
CA ALA A 108 -39.08 -15.33 26.29
C ALA A 108 -38.59 -14.03 26.93
N GLU A 109 -38.83 -12.94 26.18
CA GLU A 109 -38.70 -11.53 26.53
C GLU A 109 -37.37 -10.86 26.17
N ALA A 110 -37.34 -10.43 24.91
CA ALA A 110 -36.38 -9.46 24.41
C ALA A 110 -36.61 -8.11 25.11
N GLN A 111 -35.68 -7.68 25.97
CA GLN A 111 -35.53 -6.29 26.29
C GLN A 111 -35.17 -5.56 24.94
N GLN A 112 -36.05 -4.65 24.60
CA GLN A 112 -35.93 -3.76 23.45
C GLN A 112 -34.73 -2.82 23.70
N LEU A 113 -33.53 -3.27 23.36
CA LEU A 113 -32.36 -2.41 23.33
C LEU A 113 -32.50 -1.48 22.12
N ASP A 114 -32.64 -0.24 22.44
CA ASP A 114 -32.79 0.89 21.51
C ASP A 114 -31.69 0.82 20.44
N MET A 115 -32.06 0.63 19.19
CA MET A 115 -31.15 0.51 18.03
C MET A 115 -30.52 1.87 17.64
N PHE A 116 -30.81 2.92 18.44
CA PHE A 116 -30.40 4.30 18.24
C PHE A 116 -29.51 4.84 19.35
N GLY A 117 -28.69 3.97 19.99
CA GLY A 117 -27.60 4.44 20.84
C GLY A 117 -26.66 5.32 19.99
N ASP A 118 -26.44 6.52 20.48
CA ASP A 118 -25.50 7.51 20.01
C ASP A 118 -24.26 6.83 19.39
N PHE A 119 -23.91 7.14 18.16
CA PHE A 119 -22.80 6.53 17.43
C PHE A 119 -21.43 6.61 18.15
N ASN A 120 -21.36 7.36 19.25
CA ASN A 120 -20.15 7.59 20.03
C ASN A 120 -19.99 6.68 21.26
N HIS A 121 -20.97 5.82 21.61
CA HIS A 121 -20.92 4.99 22.83
C HIS A 121 -21.36 3.55 22.63
N ILE A 122 -20.73 2.84 21.70
CA ILE A 122 -20.87 1.39 21.62
C ILE A 122 -19.74 0.78 22.43
N THR A 123 -20.02 0.40 23.66
CA THR A 123 -19.10 -0.43 24.47
C THR A 123 -19.11 -1.86 23.90
N PHE A 124 -18.05 -2.19 23.23
CA PHE A 124 -17.82 -3.52 22.70
C PHE A 124 -17.11 -4.33 23.77
N GLU A 125 -17.81 -5.23 24.43
CA GLU A 125 -17.16 -6.09 25.41
C GLU A 125 -16.24 -7.09 24.71
N ASP A 126 -14.97 -6.84 24.81
CA ASP A 126 -13.80 -7.70 24.82
C ASP A 126 -13.18 -8.25 23.52
N LEU A 127 -13.82 -8.31 22.35
CA LEU A 127 -13.19 -9.02 21.21
C LEU A 127 -13.04 -8.25 19.92
N VAL A 128 -13.88 -7.25 19.62
CA VAL A 128 -13.83 -6.45 18.40
C VAL A 128 -13.78 -4.96 18.75
N GLU A 129 -12.67 -4.32 18.47
CA GLU A 129 -12.46 -2.90 18.70
C GLU A 129 -11.93 -2.22 17.42
N PHE A 130 -12.10 -0.91 17.32
CA PHE A 130 -11.51 -0.10 16.25
C PHE A 130 -10.84 1.13 16.86
N TYR A 131 -9.84 1.66 16.17
CA TYR A 131 -9.18 2.88 16.59
C TYR A 131 -10.03 4.09 16.21
N GLU A 132 -10.29 4.97 17.18
CA GLU A 132 -10.95 6.25 16.95
C GLU A 132 -9.93 7.34 16.62
N HIS A 133 -10.25 8.16 15.62
CA HIS A 133 -9.49 9.36 15.32
C HIS A 133 -10.18 10.60 15.92
N GLU A 134 -9.42 11.58 16.30
CA GLU A 134 -9.96 12.81 16.89
C GLU A 134 -10.99 13.54 16.01
N GLN A 135 -11.88 14.31 16.64
CA GLN A 135 -12.87 15.17 16.00
C GLN A 135 -13.89 14.43 15.13
N SER A 136 -14.35 13.25 15.54
CA SER A 136 -15.33 12.48 14.77
C SER A 136 -14.90 12.23 13.30
N TRP A 137 -13.62 12.04 13.08
CA TRP A 137 -13.08 11.76 11.75
C TRP A 137 -13.66 10.46 11.20
N SER A 138 -14.20 10.50 9.98
CA SER A 138 -14.43 9.29 9.17
C SER A 138 -13.40 9.24 8.05
N ASN A 139 -12.89 8.06 7.76
CA ASN A 139 -12.05 7.82 6.59
C ASN A 139 -12.91 7.94 5.33
N ARG A 140 -12.29 8.21 4.19
CA ARG A 140 -13.02 8.64 2.98
C ARG A 140 -12.60 7.86 1.75
N MET A 141 -13.58 7.38 1.00
CA MET A 141 -13.43 6.74 -0.29
C MET A 141 -14.20 7.54 -1.33
N ILE A 142 -13.54 8.13 -2.32
CA ILE A 142 -14.12 9.15 -3.18
C ILE A 142 -14.11 8.71 -4.64
N LEU A 143 -15.28 8.62 -5.26
CA LEU A 143 -15.44 8.40 -6.70
C LEU A 143 -15.28 9.71 -7.45
N GLY A 144 -14.25 9.81 -8.29
CA GLY A 144 -14.05 10.98 -9.13
C GLY A 144 -12.64 11.08 -9.69
N ASP A 145 -12.43 12.03 -10.60
CA ASP A 145 -11.09 12.35 -11.08
C ASP A 145 -10.22 12.91 -9.95
N SER A 146 -9.04 12.32 -9.78
CA SER A 146 -8.15 12.65 -8.66
C SER A 146 -7.67 14.12 -8.66
N LEU A 147 -7.56 14.76 -9.84
CA LEU A 147 -7.20 16.18 -9.91
C LEU A 147 -8.28 17.06 -9.31
N LEU A 148 -9.54 16.84 -9.72
CA LEU A 148 -10.71 17.60 -9.23
C LEU A 148 -10.93 17.35 -7.74
N VAL A 149 -10.87 16.07 -7.32
CA VAL A 149 -11.08 15.70 -5.91
C VAL A 149 -9.99 16.29 -5.04
N MET A 150 -8.70 16.13 -5.37
CA MET A 150 -7.59 16.67 -4.59
C MET A 150 -7.67 18.21 -4.47
N ASN A 151 -8.01 18.90 -5.57
CA ASN A 151 -8.22 20.34 -5.52
C ASN A 151 -9.39 20.74 -4.60
N SER A 152 -10.48 19.99 -4.64
CA SER A 152 -11.64 20.22 -3.77
C SER A 152 -11.30 19.99 -2.30
N LEU A 153 -10.55 18.95 -1.99
CA LEU A 153 -10.02 18.68 -0.64
C LEU A 153 -9.13 19.83 -0.14
N ALA A 154 -8.27 20.36 -1.00
CA ALA A 154 -7.38 21.46 -0.66
C ALA A 154 -8.12 22.79 -0.41
N GLN A 155 -9.06 23.13 -1.29
CA GLN A 155 -9.67 24.48 -1.33
C GLN A 155 -10.94 24.59 -0.50
N ARG A 156 -11.77 23.53 -0.43
CA ARG A 156 -13.08 23.59 0.26
C ARG A 156 -13.06 22.96 1.64
N GLU A 157 -12.19 21.97 1.84
CA GLU A 157 -12.20 21.18 3.08
C GLU A 157 -11.00 21.42 3.99
N ALA A 158 -10.25 22.49 3.71
CA ALA A 158 -9.10 22.93 4.49
C ALA A 158 -8.01 21.84 4.70
N LEU A 159 -7.88 20.89 3.76
CA LEU A 159 -6.86 19.83 3.84
C LEU A 159 -5.52 20.22 3.20
N LYS A 160 -5.38 21.45 2.73
CA LYS A 160 -4.09 21.99 2.28
C LYS A 160 -3.06 21.92 3.41
N GLY A 161 -1.93 21.25 3.15
CA GLY A 161 -0.88 21.07 4.14
C GLY A 161 -1.21 20.11 5.29
N GLN A 162 -2.18 19.19 5.12
CA GLN A 162 -2.60 18.27 6.18
C GLN A 162 -2.24 16.80 5.90
N VAL A 163 -1.89 16.45 4.68
CA VAL A 163 -1.56 15.06 4.29
C VAL A 163 -0.09 14.78 4.61
N GLN A 164 0.18 13.75 5.41
CA GLN A 164 1.55 13.38 5.78
C GLN A 164 2.22 12.49 4.74
N MET A 165 1.47 11.61 4.07
CA MET A 165 1.99 10.74 3.03
C MET A 165 0.99 10.63 1.88
N ILE A 166 1.50 10.74 0.66
CA ILE A 166 0.78 10.38 -0.57
C ILE A 166 1.44 9.14 -1.16
N TYR A 167 0.64 8.11 -1.41
CA TYR A 167 1.06 6.94 -2.19
C TYR A 167 0.30 6.94 -3.50
N MET A 168 1.00 6.96 -4.62
CA MET A 168 0.41 7.04 -5.95
C MET A 168 0.92 5.90 -6.83
N ASP A 169 0.00 5.06 -7.29
CA ASP A 169 0.27 3.98 -8.26
C ASP A 169 -0.47 4.31 -9.57
N PRO A 170 0.06 5.26 -10.38
CA PRO A 170 -0.62 5.73 -11.58
C PRO A 170 -0.54 4.68 -12.70
N PRO A 171 -1.39 4.79 -13.74
CA PRO A 171 -1.21 3.98 -14.95
C PRO A 171 0.23 4.10 -15.48
N TYR A 172 0.89 2.98 -15.81
CA TYR A 172 2.32 2.99 -16.16
C TYR A 172 2.61 3.52 -17.57
N GLY A 173 1.60 3.78 -18.40
CA GLY A 173 1.75 4.27 -19.76
C GLY A 173 2.44 3.27 -20.70
N ILE A 174 2.24 1.97 -20.51
CA ILE A 174 2.83 0.86 -21.27
C ILE A 174 1.90 0.35 -22.38
N LYS A 175 2.43 -0.46 -23.30
CA LYS A 175 1.70 -0.96 -24.47
C LYS A 175 0.87 -2.24 -24.28
N PHE A 176 0.71 -2.78 -23.06
CA PHE A 176 0.12 -4.09 -22.84
C PHE A 176 -1.28 -4.04 -22.17
N GLY A 177 -2.21 -4.89 -22.68
CA GLY A 177 -3.61 -4.95 -22.30
C GLY A 177 -3.99 -5.84 -21.11
N SER A 178 -3.02 -6.45 -20.43
CA SER A 178 -3.29 -7.53 -19.45
C SER A 178 -3.50 -7.08 -17.99
N ASN A 179 -3.38 -5.80 -17.67
CA ASN A 179 -3.34 -5.31 -16.28
C ASN A 179 -4.66 -4.75 -15.79
N TRP A 180 -5.80 -5.27 -16.27
CA TRP A 180 -7.07 -4.66 -15.97
C TRP A 180 -8.17 -5.64 -15.54
N GLN A 181 -9.01 -5.25 -14.58
CA GLN A 181 -10.13 -6.03 -14.09
C GLN A 181 -11.47 -5.33 -14.42
N THR A 182 -12.28 -5.96 -15.27
CA THR A 182 -13.57 -5.44 -15.71
C THR A 182 -14.76 -5.92 -14.87
N ARG A 183 -14.54 -6.90 -14.00
CA ARG A 183 -15.58 -7.50 -13.15
C ARG A 183 -15.03 -7.79 -11.76
N LEU A 184 -15.88 -7.71 -10.77
CA LEU A 184 -15.50 -7.98 -9.37
C LEU A 184 -14.99 -9.43 -9.17
N ARG A 185 -15.54 -10.41 -9.91
CA ARG A 185 -15.26 -11.84 -9.75
C ARG A 185 -14.23 -12.41 -10.71
N LYS A 186 -13.93 -11.73 -11.83
CA LYS A 186 -13.03 -12.27 -12.87
C LYS A 186 -11.73 -11.49 -12.90
N ARG A 187 -10.65 -12.09 -12.40
CA ARG A 187 -9.29 -11.52 -12.38
C ARG A 187 -8.54 -11.67 -13.71
N ASP A 188 -8.76 -12.80 -14.41
CA ASP A 188 -7.97 -13.13 -15.58
C ASP A 188 -8.53 -12.45 -16.83
N VAL A 189 -7.83 -11.46 -17.33
CA VAL A 189 -8.04 -10.84 -18.64
C VAL A 189 -7.02 -11.42 -19.60
N LYS A 190 -7.47 -12.08 -20.68
CA LYS A 190 -6.56 -12.62 -21.72
C LYS A 190 -6.36 -11.59 -22.82
N ASP A 191 -5.09 -11.29 -23.13
CA ASP A 191 -4.72 -10.45 -24.25
C ASP A 191 -5.35 -10.95 -25.57
N GLY A 192 -6.03 -10.05 -26.28
CA GLY A 192 -6.62 -10.34 -27.57
C GLY A 192 -7.97 -11.07 -27.55
N ALA A 193 -8.50 -11.44 -26.36
CA ALA A 193 -9.84 -12.01 -26.30
C ALA A 193 -10.90 -10.87 -26.39
N GLU A 194 -11.66 -10.83 -27.49
CA GLU A 194 -12.71 -9.82 -27.71
C GLU A 194 -13.73 -9.73 -26.56
N ALA A 195 -13.94 -10.81 -25.81
CA ALA A 195 -14.84 -10.84 -24.66
C ALA A 195 -14.28 -10.12 -23.43
N ASP A 196 -12.96 -9.99 -23.34
CA ASP A 196 -12.24 -9.38 -22.22
C ASP A 196 -11.72 -7.98 -22.56
N LEU A 197 -11.85 -7.54 -23.84
CA LEU A 197 -11.46 -6.20 -24.27
C LEU A 197 -12.46 -5.16 -23.76
N THR A 198 -11.93 -4.35 -22.91
CA THR A 198 -12.31 -2.99 -22.52
C THR A 198 -13.80 -2.61 -22.43
N ARG A 199 -14.30 -2.58 -21.22
CA ARG A 199 -15.55 -1.89 -20.91
C ARG A 199 -15.35 -0.56 -20.17
N GLU A 200 -14.13 -0.24 -19.74
CA GLU A 200 -13.87 0.96 -18.94
C GLU A 200 -12.73 1.83 -19.48
N PRO A 201 -12.89 3.16 -19.42
CA PRO A 201 -11.90 4.14 -19.88
C PRO A 201 -10.56 4.08 -19.16
N GLU A 202 -10.50 3.52 -17.95
CA GLU A 202 -9.27 3.36 -17.21
C GLU A 202 -8.29 2.38 -17.86
N GLN A 203 -8.81 1.39 -18.62
CA GLN A 203 -7.94 0.59 -19.48
C GLN A 203 -7.27 1.46 -20.54
N VAL A 204 -7.99 2.48 -21.01
CA VAL A 204 -7.50 3.46 -21.97
C VAL A 204 -6.33 4.22 -21.35
N LYS A 205 -6.37 4.56 -20.06
CA LYS A 205 -5.29 5.27 -19.34
C LYS A 205 -4.03 4.44 -19.15
N ALA A 206 -4.16 3.13 -18.98
CA ALA A 206 -3.01 2.25 -18.79
C ALA A 206 -2.11 2.17 -20.03
N PHE A 207 -2.64 2.49 -21.21
CA PHE A 207 -1.94 2.34 -22.49
C PHE A 207 -1.40 3.65 -23.05
N ARG A 208 -0.13 3.63 -23.44
CA ARG A 208 0.52 4.73 -24.15
C ARG A 208 -0.22 5.14 -25.43
N ASP A 209 -0.82 4.17 -26.12
CA ASP A 209 -1.48 4.37 -27.42
C ASP A 209 -2.90 4.96 -27.30
N THR A 210 -3.43 5.10 -26.10
CA THR A 210 -4.78 5.62 -25.86
C THR A 210 -4.81 7.09 -25.43
N TRP A 211 -3.67 7.62 -25.01
CA TRP A 211 -3.54 9.04 -24.79
C TRP A 211 -3.50 9.78 -26.12
N GLU A 212 -4.16 10.93 -26.23
CA GLU A 212 -4.31 11.68 -27.51
C GLU A 212 -2.97 11.96 -28.17
N LEU A 213 -2.00 12.45 -27.40
CA LEU A 213 -0.63 12.68 -27.85
C LEU A 213 0.35 11.62 -27.31
N GLY A 214 -0.13 10.44 -26.93
CA GLY A 214 0.67 9.36 -26.36
C GLY A 214 1.35 9.78 -25.05
N ILE A 215 2.67 9.57 -24.94
CA ILE A 215 3.44 9.87 -23.72
C ILE A 215 3.33 11.35 -23.29
N HIS A 216 3.11 12.26 -24.24
CA HIS A 216 3.01 13.69 -23.93
C HIS A 216 1.78 14.02 -23.08
N SER A 217 0.60 13.56 -23.46
CA SER A 217 -0.61 13.72 -22.66
C SER A 217 -0.51 13.02 -21.30
N TYR A 218 0.18 11.87 -21.25
CA TYR A 218 0.45 11.15 -20.00
C TYR A 218 1.31 11.98 -19.03
N LEU A 219 2.36 12.62 -19.51
CA LEU A 219 3.22 13.47 -18.67
C LEU A 219 2.48 14.72 -18.19
N SER A 220 1.66 15.34 -19.06
CA SER A 220 0.78 16.44 -18.68
C SER A 220 -0.20 16.03 -17.57
N TYR A 221 -0.83 14.89 -17.71
CA TYR A 221 -1.75 14.31 -16.71
C TYR A 221 -1.08 14.12 -15.34
N LEU A 222 0.14 13.58 -15.32
CA LEU A 222 0.88 13.38 -14.07
C LEU A 222 1.33 14.70 -13.45
N ARG A 223 1.84 15.63 -14.25
CA ARG A 223 2.31 16.94 -13.77
C ARG A 223 1.23 17.68 -13.01
N ASP A 224 0.04 17.80 -13.58
CA ASP A 224 -1.08 18.53 -12.95
C ASP A 224 -1.45 17.93 -11.59
N ARG A 225 -1.47 16.59 -11.50
CA ARG A 225 -1.77 15.90 -10.25
C ARG A 225 -0.66 16.04 -9.21
N PHE A 226 0.59 16.03 -9.62
CA PHE A 226 1.72 16.26 -8.71
C PHE A 226 1.71 17.67 -8.14
N VAL A 227 1.34 18.68 -8.93
CA VAL A 227 1.21 20.06 -8.48
C VAL A 227 0.18 20.16 -7.34
N VAL A 228 -1.01 19.61 -7.53
CA VAL A 228 -2.06 19.65 -6.50
C VAL A 228 -1.71 18.75 -5.31
N ALA A 229 -1.10 17.58 -5.54
CA ALA A 229 -0.64 16.69 -4.48
C ALA A 229 0.37 17.36 -3.55
N ARG A 230 1.30 18.15 -4.10
CA ARG A 230 2.28 18.90 -3.31
C ARG A 230 1.62 19.91 -2.37
N GLU A 231 0.53 20.57 -2.81
CA GLU A 231 -0.22 21.52 -1.98
C GLU A 231 -0.89 20.85 -0.77
N LEU A 232 -1.33 19.58 -0.92
CA LEU A 232 -1.95 18.84 0.17
C LEU A 232 -0.96 18.36 1.24
N LEU A 233 0.31 18.14 0.87
CA LEU A 233 1.33 17.61 1.78
C LEU A 233 1.66 18.62 2.91
N THR A 234 1.88 18.07 4.12
CA THR A 234 2.53 18.82 5.23
C THR A 234 3.97 19.16 4.83
N GLU A 235 4.61 20.12 5.54
CA GLU A 235 6.02 20.45 5.28
C GLU A 235 6.98 19.27 5.54
N SER A 236 6.60 18.34 6.43
CA SER A 236 7.36 17.09 6.70
C SER A 236 6.89 15.92 5.85
N GLY A 237 5.95 16.15 4.94
CA GLY A 237 5.26 15.11 4.18
C GLY A 237 6.09 14.51 3.05
N SER A 238 5.68 13.32 2.63
CA SER A 238 6.33 12.54 1.57
C SER A 238 5.36 12.08 0.50
N ILE A 239 5.83 12.02 -0.74
CA ILE A 239 5.13 11.34 -1.83
C ILE A 239 5.94 10.15 -2.33
N PHE A 240 5.27 9.02 -2.52
CA PHE A 240 5.80 7.82 -3.17
C PHE A 240 5.02 7.59 -4.46
N VAL A 241 5.75 7.50 -5.58
CA VAL A 241 5.16 7.20 -6.89
C VAL A 241 5.68 5.86 -7.38
N GLN A 242 4.80 4.89 -7.52
CA GLN A 242 5.11 3.57 -8.06
C GLN A 242 5.09 3.61 -9.59
N ILE A 243 6.11 3.05 -10.24
CA ILE A 243 6.21 3.07 -11.70
C ILE A 243 7.11 1.94 -12.22
N GLY A 244 6.86 1.48 -13.44
CA GLY A 244 7.71 0.54 -14.14
C GLY A 244 9.00 1.15 -14.68
N ASP A 245 9.94 0.28 -15.07
CA ASP A 245 11.24 0.67 -15.62
C ASP A 245 11.14 1.46 -16.94
N GLU A 246 10.06 1.26 -17.71
CA GLU A 246 9.86 1.91 -18.99
C GLU A 246 9.79 3.44 -18.86
N ASN A 247 9.13 3.96 -17.83
CA ASN A 247 8.83 5.38 -17.69
C ASN A 247 9.39 6.02 -16.40
N VAL A 248 10.12 5.27 -15.56
CA VAL A 248 10.67 5.77 -14.29
C VAL A 248 11.50 7.06 -14.46
N HIS A 249 12.27 7.16 -15.51
CA HIS A 249 13.13 8.31 -15.82
C HIS A 249 12.31 9.56 -16.20
N LEU A 250 11.19 9.38 -16.92
CA LEU A 250 10.30 10.48 -17.31
C LEU A 250 9.51 11.00 -16.12
N VAL A 251 8.92 10.07 -15.34
CA VAL A 251 8.14 10.42 -14.13
C VAL A 251 9.02 11.11 -13.09
N ARG A 252 10.27 10.65 -12.93
CA ARG A 252 11.23 11.32 -12.07
C ARG A 252 11.51 12.75 -12.51
N SER A 253 11.72 12.98 -13.82
CA SER A 253 11.97 14.33 -14.32
C SER A 253 10.79 15.28 -14.08
N VAL A 254 9.55 14.80 -14.19
CA VAL A 254 8.36 15.59 -13.86
C VAL A 254 8.29 15.89 -12.35
N LEU A 255 8.67 14.94 -11.50
CA LEU A 255 8.74 15.14 -10.06
C LEU A 255 9.87 16.12 -9.66
N ASP A 256 11.04 16.06 -10.33
CA ASP A 256 12.11 17.05 -10.16
C ASP A 256 11.61 18.46 -10.45
N GLU A 257 10.80 18.64 -11.50
CA GLU A 257 10.21 19.93 -11.87
C GLU A 257 9.20 20.44 -10.84
N VAL A 258 8.32 19.57 -10.35
CA VAL A 258 7.23 19.95 -9.43
C VAL A 258 7.71 20.10 -7.98
N PHE A 259 8.52 19.16 -7.50
CA PHE A 259 8.95 19.13 -6.08
C PHE A 259 10.29 19.81 -5.85
N GLY A 260 11.10 20.01 -6.90
CA GLY A 260 12.50 20.39 -6.83
C GLY A 260 13.43 19.19 -6.68
N SER A 261 14.49 19.14 -7.50
CA SER A 261 15.46 18.04 -7.46
C SER A 261 16.16 17.91 -6.12
N GLU A 262 16.27 18.99 -5.33
CA GLU A 262 16.82 19.03 -3.98
C GLU A 262 15.96 18.27 -2.97
N ASN A 263 14.67 18.06 -3.23
CA ASN A 263 13.73 17.32 -2.40
C ASN A 263 13.61 15.83 -2.76
N TYR A 264 14.40 15.39 -3.72
CA TYR A 264 14.52 13.97 -4.06
C TYR A 264 15.20 13.20 -2.92
N ILE A 265 14.55 12.12 -2.44
CA ILE A 265 15.12 11.29 -1.38
C ILE A 265 15.77 10.04 -1.97
N ARG A 266 15.00 9.19 -2.66
CA ARG A 266 15.51 7.91 -3.19
C ARG A 266 14.65 7.33 -4.32
N LEU A 267 15.33 6.55 -5.15
CA LEU A 267 14.71 5.54 -6.02
C LEU A 267 14.85 4.19 -5.30
N VAL A 268 13.72 3.54 -5.02
CA VAL A 268 13.66 2.23 -4.37
C VAL A 268 13.27 1.20 -5.43
N PHE A 269 14.06 0.15 -5.57
CA PHE A 269 13.71 -1.02 -6.37
C PHE A 269 13.05 -2.07 -5.48
N PHE A 270 11.98 -2.69 -5.96
CA PHE A 270 11.35 -3.82 -5.28
C PHE A 270 11.05 -4.95 -6.27
N ARG A 271 11.34 -6.18 -5.82
CA ARG A 271 11.17 -7.37 -6.65
C ARG A 271 9.73 -7.87 -6.62
N THR A 272 9.12 -8.08 -7.80
CA THR A 272 7.76 -8.61 -7.94
C THR A 272 7.73 -10.03 -8.48
N THR A 273 8.71 -10.44 -9.28
CA THR A 273 8.78 -11.76 -9.92
C THR A 273 10.19 -12.35 -9.87
N SER A 274 10.30 -13.65 -10.12
CA SER A 274 11.60 -14.36 -10.22
C SER A 274 12.19 -14.42 -11.63
N GLY A 275 11.57 -13.71 -12.60
CA GLY A 275 11.93 -13.79 -14.02
C GLY A 275 11.05 -14.80 -14.79
N LEU A 276 10.75 -14.50 -16.05
CA LEU A 276 9.83 -15.27 -16.90
C LEU A 276 10.51 -15.90 -18.12
N GLY A 277 11.86 -15.89 -18.20
CA GLY A 277 12.63 -16.48 -19.30
C GLY A 277 12.49 -15.72 -20.62
N GLN A 278 12.59 -14.40 -20.60
CA GLN A 278 12.57 -13.55 -21.78
C GLN A 278 13.83 -13.75 -22.66
N LYS A 279 13.78 -13.30 -23.91
CA LYS A 279 14.92 -13.41 -24.85
C LYS A 279 16.15 -12.57 -24.41
N LEU A 280 15.91 -11.46 -23.70
CA LEU A 280 16.93 -10.62 -23.08
C LEU A 280 16.86 -10.73 -21.55
N LEU A 281 17.30 -9.72 -20.83
CA LEU A 281 17.19 -9.70 -19.36
C LEU A 281 15.74 -9.66 -18.93
N ASP A 282 15.40 -10.51 -17.97
CA ASP A 282 14.05 -10.55 -17.41
C ASP A 282 13.78 -9.32 -16.53
N LYS A 283 12.60 -8.74 -16.71
CA LYS A 283 12.08 -7.76 -15.76
C LYS A 283 11.68 -8.51 -14.47
N CYS A 284 12.28 -8.14 -13.36
CA CYS A 284 12.03 -8.80 -12.08
C CYS A 284 11.37 -7.90 -11.02
N GLY A 285 11.15 -6.61 -11.31
CA GLY A 285 10.54 -5.69 -10.35
C GLY A 285 10.19 -4.34 -10.95
N ASP A 286 9.68 -3.47 -10.09
CA ASP A 286 9.31 -2.10 -10.37
C ASP A 286 9.98 -1.13 -9.39
N TYR A 287 9.68 0.15 -9.49
CA TYR A 287 10.34 1.21 -8.75
C TYR A 287 9.35 2.06 -7.95
N LEU A 288 9.81 2.56 -6.81
CA LEU A 288 9.19 3.65 -6.07
C LEU A 288 10.10 4.88 -6.17
N ILE A 289 9.56 5.99 -6.61
CA ILE A 289 10.23 7.29 -6.60
C ILE A 289 9.76 8.03 -5.34
N TRP A 290 10.67 8.40 -4.46
CA TRP A 290 10.37 9.05 -3.18
C TRP A 290 10.88 10.49 -3.14
N TYR A 291 9.95 11.42 -2.94
CA TYR A 291 10.21 12.84 -2.70
C TYR A 291 9.64 13.29 -1.35
N ALA A 292 10.31 14.23 -0.72
CA ALA A 292 9.75 15.04 0.35
C ALA A 292 9.09 16.30 -0.22
N LYS A 293 8.14 16.90 0.50
CA LYS A 293 7.75 18.28 0.22
C LYS A 293 8.90 19.23 0.52
N GLN A 294 9.58 19.01 1.66
CA GLN A 294 10.82 19.70 2.02
C GLN A 294 11.76 18.73 2.76
N ILE A 295 12.90 18.44 2.16
CA ILE A 295 13.83 17.41 2.65
C ILE A 295 14.39 17.75 4.04
N SER A 296 14.57 19.04 4.37
CA SER A 296 15.11 19.48 5.67
C SER A 296 14.21 19.18 6.87
N THR A 297 12.93 18.97 6.64
CA THR A 297 11.92 18.73 7.67
C THR A 297 11.21 17.38 7.53
N VAL A 298 11.62 16.56 6.56
CA VAL A 298 10.97 15.27 6.27
C VAL A 298 10.91 14.37 7.51
N LYS A 299 9.73 13.82 7.77
CA LYS A 299 9.54 12.79 8.80
C LYS A 299 10.11 11.48 8.29
N TYR A 300 11.06 10.91 9.05
CA TYR A 300 11.68 9.63 8.70
C TYR A 300 11.97 8.78 9.93
N LYS A 301 11.68 7.49 9.83
CA LYS A 301 11.97 6.47 10.83
C LYS A 301 12.72 5.31 10.19
N ASP A 302 13.75 4.84 10.86
CA ASP A 302 14.49 3.67 10.42
C ASP A 302 13.63 2.41 10.58
N LEU A 303 13.55 1.60 9.53
CA LEU A 303 13.03 0.25 9.59
C LEU A 303 14.18 -0.76 9.51
N PHE A 304 13.98 -1.90 10.16
CA PHE A 304 15.03 -2.91 10.30
C PHE A 304 14.54 -4.27 9.82
N LEU A 305 15.37 -4.93 9.01
CA LEU A 305 15.15 -6.30 8.58
C LEU A 305 15.97 -7.26 9.48
N SER A 306 15.37 -8.39 9.83
CA SER A 306 16.10 -9.45 10.54
C SER A 306 17.23 -10.00 9.66
N LYS A 307 18.44 -10.09 10.20
CA LYS A 307 19.56 -10.75 9.51
C LYS A 307 19.28 -12.26 9.45
N SER A 308 18.83 -12.73 8.30
CA SER A 308 18.61 -14.16 8.07
C SER A 308 19.94 -14.90 8.00
N LEU A 309 20.11 -15.95 8.82
CA LEU A 309 21.28 -16.84 8.79
C LEU A 309 21.15 -17.97 7.75
N THR A 310 20.03 -18.00 6.98
CA THR A 310 19.62 -19.23 6.28
C THR A 310 20.35 -19.51 4.97
N TYR A 311 20.89 -18.50 4.25
CA TYR A 311 21.51 -18.75 2.93
C TYR A 311 22.70 -17.85 2.55
N THR A 312 22.89 -16.72 3.21
CA THR A 312 24.04 -15.84 2.99
C THR A 312 24.58 -15.34 4.33
N LEU A 313 25.80 -15.70 4.63
CA LEU A 313 26.48 -15.17 5.82
C LEU A 313 26.62 -13.65 5.71
N PRO A 314 26.28 -12.89 6.75
CA PRO A 314 26.44 -11.45 6.73
C PRO A 314 27.89 -11.07 6.40
N SER A 315 28.08 -10.17 5.43
CA SER A 315 29.41 -9.70 5.01
C SER A 315 30.23 -9.25 6.23
N GLY A 316 31.47 -9.76 6.33
CA GLY A 316 32.41 -9.42 7.40
C GLY A 316 32.38 -10.32 8.63
N TYR A 317 31.45 -11.26 8.75
CA TYR A 317 31.42 -12.26 9.84
C TYR A 317 32.13 -13.54 9.40
N ASN A 318 33.47 -13.55 9.50
CA ASN A 318 34.32 -14.61 9.01
C ASN A 318 34.80 -15.58 10.10
N ASN A 319 34.36 -15.39 11.34
CA ASN A 319 34.72 -16.19 12.48
C ASN A 319 33.46 -16.58 13.27
N VAL A 320 33.59 -17.61 14.10
CA VAL A 320 32.59 -18.07 15.06
C VAL A 320 33.17 -18.13 16.45
N ILE A 321 32.34 -17.95 17.46
CA ILE A 321 32.65 -18.35 18.82
C ILE A 321 31.86 -19.65 19.09
N ASP A 322 32.57 -20.71 19.45
CA ASP A 322 31.96 -21.97 19.78
C ASP A 322 31.32 -21.96 21.18
N ASN A 323 30.60 -23.00 21.53
CA ASN A 323 29.96 -23.12 22.85
C ASN A 323 30.97 -23.19 23.99
N ALA A 324 32.24 -23.51 23.72
CA ALA A 324 33.34 -23.47 24.67
C ALA A 324 33.94 -22.08 24.82
N GLY A 325 33.61 -21.13 23.93
CA GLY A 325 34.13 -19.76 23.96
C GLY A 325 35.37 -19.52 23.12
N ASN A 326 35.73 -20.44 22.21
CA ASN A 326 36.92 -20.29 21.35
C ASN A 326 36.55 -19.55 20.07
N PHE A 327 37.47 -18.68 19.60
CA PHE A 327 37.32 -18.01 18.29
C PHE A 327 37.92 -18.89 17.19
N VAL A 328 37.09 -19.37 16.28
CA VAL A 328 37.47 -20.27 15.18
C VAL A 328 37.10 -19.62 13.84
N PRO A 329 37.97 -19.71 12.81
CA PRO A 329 37.61 -19.29 11.47
C PRO A 329 36.40 -20.06 10.98
N LEU A 330 35.46 -19.34 10.41
CA LEU A 330 34.18 -19.92 9.91
C LEU A 330 34.42 -21.05 8.90
N THR A 331 35.40 -20.88 8.01
CA THR A 331 35.77 -21.90 7.00
C THR A 331 36.26 -23.20 7.62
N SER A 332 37.07 -23.11 8.68
CA SER A 332 37.55 -24.29 9.40
C SER A 332 36.41 -24.98 10.14
N PHE A 333 35.52 -24.19 10.75
CA PHE A 333 34.40 -24.72 11.53
C PHE A 333 33.35 -25.42 10.64
N ILE A 334 33.08 -24.91 9.42
CA ILE A 334 32.20 -25.56 8.45
C ILE A 334 32.77 -26.88 7.96
N ASN A 335 34.09 -26.96 7.73
CA ASN A 335 34.73 -28.17 7.24
C ASN A 335 34.74 -29.31 8.30
N ASP A 336 34.79 -28.97 9.58
CA ASP A 336 34.81 -29.95 10.69
C ASP A 336 33.38 -30.45 11.05
N SER A 337 32.32 -29.66 10.71
CA SER A 337 30.95 -29.96 11.15
C SER A 337 30.19 -30.97 10.28
N GLY A 338 30.69 -31.36 9.14
CA GLY A 338 30.26 -32.49 8.28
C GLY A 338 28.79 -32.54 7.81
N ASP A 339 27.86 -31.90 8.52
CA ASP A 339 26.43 -31.84 8.17
C ASP A 339 25.85 -30.45 8.53
N GLY A 340 25.43 -29.74 7.51
CA GLY A 340 24.96 -28.34 7.62
C GLY A 340 23.78 -28.10 8.58
N LYS A 341 23.11 -29.17 9.05
CA LYS A 341 21.98 -29.03 10.01
C LYS A 341 22.43 -28.84 11.47
N ASN A 342 23.58 -29.36 11.85
CA ASN A 342 24.11 -29.26 13.22
C ASN A 342 25.00 -28.04 13.44
N PHE A 343 25.27 -27.27 12.38
CA PHE A 343 26.14 -26.08 12.44
C PHE A 343 25.69 -25.06 13.48
N PHE A 344 24.40 -24.69 13.48
CA PHE A 344 23.86 -23.66 14.39
C PHE A 344 23.76 -24.10 15.84
N LEU A 345 23.76 -25.40 16.11
CA LEU A 345 23.73 -25.90 17.50
C LEU A 345 25.11 -25.86 18.17
N SER A 346 26.19 -25.77 17.38
CA SER A 346 27.57 -25.83 17.86
C SER A 346 28.23 -24.47 18.01
N ILE A 347 27.57 -23.39 17.54
CA ILE A 347 28.11 -22.03 17.68
C ILE A 347 27.33 -21.22 18.71
N ARG A 348 28.06 -20.43 19.50
CA ARG A 348 27.47 -19.41 20.38
C ARG A 348 27.04 -18.17 19.56
N ASP A 349 27.93 -17.70 18.66
CA ASP A 349 27.66 -16.54 17.81
C ASP A 349 28.62 -16.46 16.61
N LEU A 350 28.20 -15.72 15.58
CA LEU A 350 29.05 -15.27 14.49
C LEU A 350 29.83 -14.03 14.91
N VAL A 351 31.09 -13.94 14.47
CA VAL A 351 32.02 -12.92 14.92
C VAL A 351 32.64 -12.17 13.75
N ALA A 352 32.63 -10.85 13.86
CA ALA A 352 33.36 -9.95 12.99
C ALA A 352 34.40 -9.13 13.78
N TYR A 353 35.56 -8.87 13.17
CA TYR A 353 36.60 -8.04 13.77
C TYR A 353 36.56 -6.61 13.23
N GLY A 354 36.31 -5.64 14.11
CA GLY A 354 36.31 -4.20 13.80
C GLY A 354 37.60 -3.51 14.21
N ASP A 355 37.88 -2.36 13.57
CA ASP A 355 39.04 -1.55 13.95
C ASP A 355 38.80 -0.79 15.25
N LEU A 356 39.78 -0.89 16.18
CA LEU A 356 39.86 -0.05 17.37
C LEU A 356 40.43 1.33 17.07
N LYS A 357 41.10 1.51 15.92
CA LYS A 357 41.72 2.77 15.50
C LYS A 357 40.71 3.64 14.71
N SER A 358 40.79 4.94 14.93
CA SER A 358 40.18 5.97 14.13
C SER A 358 41.15 6.47 13.06
N GLN A 359 40.68 6.86 11.91
CA GLN A 359 41.53 7.45 10.85
C GLN A 359 41.97 8.88 11.18
N SER A 360 41.31 9.56 12.13
CA SER A 360 41.59 10.93 12.56
C SER A 360 42.30 10.96 13.92
N GLY A 361 43.22 11.89 14.11
CA GLY A 361 43.90 12.17 15.37
C GLY A 361 45.43 12.00 15.29
N ALA A 362 46.11 12.63 16.23
CA ALA A 362 47.58 12.54 16.40
C ALA A 362 47.95 11.28 17.21
N GLY A 363 48.57 10.33 16.64
CA GLY A 363 49.02 9.07 17.25
C GLY A 363 48.72 8.81 18.75
N GLY A 364 48.65 7.59 19.15
CA GLY A 364 48.29 7.25 20.54
C GLY A 364 48.80 5.86 20.94
N SER A 365 48.79 5.58 22.27
CA SER A 365 49.15 4.25 22.78
C SER A 365 48.10 3.76 23.78
N ILE A 366 47.84 2.45 23.78
CA ILE A 366 47.00 1.72 24.75
C ILE A 366 47.77 0.50 25.29
N THR A 367 47.38 0.05 26.45
CA THR A 367 47.94 -1.17 27.07
C THR A 367 46.85 -2.22 27.23
N ILE A 368 47.10 -3.44 26.77
CA ILE A 368 46.17 -4.59 26.88
C ILE A 368 47.02 -5.78 27.39
N ASN A 369 46.63 -6.40 28.50
CA ASN A 369 47.32 -7.53 29.10
C ASN A 369 48.86 -7.28 29.16
N ASP A 370 49.26 -6.15 29.78
CA ASP A 370 50.62 -5.66 29.95
C ASP A 370 51.42 -5.38 28.67
N THR A 371 50.82 -5.56 27.51
CA THR A 371 51.44 -5.29 26.23
C THR A 371 50.98 -3.90 25.70
N LYS A 372 52.00 -3.06 25.37
CA LYS A 372 51.76 -1.72 24.83
C LYS A 372 51.59 -1.76 23.31
N PHE A 373 50.48 -1.22 22.83
CA PHE A 373 50.16 -1.04 21.40
C PHE A 373 50.16 0.45 21.07
N SER A 374 50.88 0.82 20.03
CA SER A 374 51.02 2.21 19.59
C SER A 374 50.53 2.35 18.13
N THR A 375 50.05 3.52 17.80
CA THR A 375 49.71 3.90 16.42
C THR A 375 50.44 5.20 16.07
N PRO A 376 51.19 5.24 14.95
CA PRO A 376 51.92 6.43 14.55
C PRO A 376 50.99 7.53 14.02
N SER A 377 49.80 7.17 13.51
CA SER A 377 48.76 8.06 13.00
C SER A 377 47.37 7.56 13.41
N GLY A 378 46.43 8.48 13.56
CA GLY A 378 45.11 8.17 14.06
C GLY A 378 45.04 8.00 15.56
N SER A 379 43.87 8.10 16.14
CA SER A 379 43.63 7.87 17.58
C SER A 379 42.92 6.54 17.79
N TYR A 380 42.87 6.08 19.03
CA TYR A 380 41.98 4.98 19.40
C TYR A 380 40.56 5.50 19.60
N LYS A 381 39.54 4.67 19.28
CA LYS A 381 38.12 5.01 19.37
C LYS A 381 37.62 5.22 20.81
N THR A 382 38.42 4.86 21.79
CA THR A 382 38.16 5.07 23.22
C THR A 382 39.45 5.24 24.00
N ASN A 383 39.37 5.72 25.23
CA ASN A 383 40.50 5.89 26.15
C ASN A 383 40.92 4.56 26.81
N GLN A 384 41.97 4.59 27.62
CA GLN A 384 42.49 3.38 28.31
C GLN A 384 41.45 2.71 29.21
N LEU A 385 40.60 3.51 29.90
CA LEU A 385 39.54 2.95 30.75
C LEU A 385 38.50 2.17 29.90
N GLY A 386 38.12 2.73 28.78
CA GLY A 386 37.23 2.04 27.83
C GLY A 386 37.85 0.79 27.21
N ILE A 387 39.17 0.81 26.93
CA ILE A 387 39.92 -0.38 26.50
C ILE A 387 39.89 -1.47 27.58
N ASN A 388 40.10 -1.11 28.84
CA ASN A 388 40.05 -2.06 29.95
C ASN A 388 38.66 -2.71 30.06
N ARG A 389 37.60 -1.94 29.95
CA ARG A 389 36.19 -2.45 29.95
C ARG A 389 35.92 -3.38 28.78
N LEU A 390 36.36 -3.02 27.57
CA LEU A 390 36.27 -3.88 26.40
C LEU A 390 37.03 -5.21 26.58
N ASN A 391 38.20 -5.14 27.17
CA ASN A 391 39.02 -6.34 27.48
C ASN A 391 38.34 -7.22 28.55
N ASN A 392 37.85 -6.61 29.63
CA ASN A 392 37.13 -7.30 30.70
C ASN A 392 35.82 -7.93 30.22
N ALA A 393 35.19 -7.33 29.17
CA ALA A 393 34.01 -7.86 28.49
C ALA A 393 34.30 -8.93 27.43
N GLY A 394 35.60 -9.31 27.23
CA GLY A 394 35.99 -10.28 26.20
C GLY A 394 35.79 -9.77 24.76
N ARG A 395 35.79 -8.44 24.58
CA ARG A 395 35.49 -7.80 23.28
C ARG A 395 36.74 -7.31 22.55
N ILE A 396 37.93 -7.74 22.98
CA ILE A 396 39.20 -7.48 22.29
C ILE A 396 39.88 -8.80 21.93
N VAL A 397 40.37 -8.87 20.69
CA VAL A 397 41.25 -9.93 20.21
C VAL A 397 42.50 -9.32 19.60
N ILE A 398 43.65 -9.95 19.83
CA ILE A 398 44.90 -9.54 19.21
C ILE A 398 45.11 -10.39 17.96
N ASN A 399 44.95 -9.75 16.77
CA ASN A 399 45.21 -10.41 15.49
C ASN A 399 46.58 -9.99 14.97
N GLY A 400 47.56 -10.90 15.04
CA GLY A 400 48.97 -10.59 14.80
C GLY A 400 49.47 -9.54 15.79
N LYS A 401 49.84 -8.35 15.32
CA LYS A 401 50.32 -7.22 16.16
C LYS A 401 49.28 -6.13 16.38
N THR A 402 48.02 -6.36 15.97
CA THR A 402 46.97 -5.34 15.99
C THR A 402 45.80 -5.77 16.87
N PRO A 403 45.42 -4.99 17.88
CA PRO A 403 44.22 -5.23 18.65
C PRO A 403 43.00 -4.85 17.82
N ARG A 404 41.98 -5.76 17.83
CA ARG A 404 40.74 -5.63 17.11
C ARG A 404 39.55 -5.70 18.07
N PHE A 405 38.48 -4.93 17.75
CA PHE A 405 37.23 -5.02 18.48
C PHE A 405 36.40 -6.21 17.96
N VAL A 406 35.89 -7.01 18.88
CA VAL A 406 35.03 -8.16 18.58
C VAL A 406 33.56 -7.72 18.55
N ARG A 407 32.92 -7.91 17.42
CA ARG A 407 31.45 -7.71 17.24
C ARG A 407 30.78 -9.06 17.09
N TYR A 408 29.74 -9.30 17.86
CA TYR A 408 28.87 -10.45 17.72
C TYR A 408 27.70 -10.13 16.78
N HIS A 409 27.23 -11.15 16.09
CA HIS A 409 26.01 -11.00 15.27
C HIS A 409 24.81 -10.67 16.15
N SER A 410 24.74 -11.24 17.35
CA SER A 410 23.71 -10.97 18.36
C SER A 410 23.77 -9.56 18.96
N ASP A 411 24.85 -8.80 18.77
CA ASP A 411 24.95 -7.40 19.24
C ASP A 411 23.87 -6.50 18.62
N PHE A 412 23.50 -6.76 17.38
CA PHE A 412 22.35 -6.19 16.68
C PHE A 412 21.95 -7.12 15.54
N PRO A 413 20.97 -8.04 15.77
CA PRO A 413 20.58 -9.06 14.78
C PRO A 413 19.71 -8.51 13.64
N TYR A 414 19.78 -7.21 13.38
CA TYR A 414 19.03 -6.51 12.37
C TYR A 414 19.97 -5.74 11.42
N VAL A 415 19.45 -5.47 10.22
CA VAL A 415 20.06 -4.56 9.24
C VAL A 415 19.04 -3.48 8.89
N LYS A 416 19.49 -2.24 8.78
CA LYS A 416 18.65 -1.14 8.36
C LYS A 416 18.15 -1.40 6.93
N LEU A 417 16.85 -1.17 6.71
CA LEU A 417 16.25 -1.25 5.39
C LEU A 417 16.93 -0.26 4.44
N ASP A 418 17.36 -0.73 3.29
CA ASP A 418 17.95 0.08 2.23
C ASP A 418 16.96 0.26 1.05
N ASN A 419 17.43 0.75 -0.08
CA ASN A 419 16.62 1.01 -1.26
C ASN A 419 16.56 -0.16 -2.26
N MET A 420 17.06 -1.33 -1.89
CA MET A 420 17.00 -2.56 -2.69
C MET A 420 16.16 -3.60 -1.94
N TRP A 421 14.87 -3.67 -2.29
CA TRP A 421 13.94 -4.63 -1.69
C TRP A 421 13.88 -5.88 -2.57
N ASP A 422 14.86 -6.76 -2.40
CA ASP A 422 15.08 -7.95 -3.23
C ASP A 422 14.30 -9.19 -2.77
N GLU A 423 13.63 -9.12 -1.62
CA GLU A 423 12.65 -10.11 -1.21
C GLU A 423 11.51 -10.18 -2.25
N GLN A 424 11.02 -11.38 -2.55
CA GLN A 424 9.90 -11.50 -3.49
C GLN A 424 8.62 -10.93 -2.89
N LEU A 425 8.35 -9.67 -3.19
CA LEU A 425 7.19 -8.91 -2.73
C LEU A 425 6.02 -9.03 -3.72
N SER A 426 5.69 -10.26 -4.13
CA SER A 426 4.49 -10.53 -4.94
C SER A 426 3.30 -10.86 -4.03
N GLU A 427 2.14 -10.27 -4.31
CA GLU A 427 0.90 -10.63 -3.59
C GLU A 427 0.43 -12.01 -4.07
N GLN A 428 0.33 -12.99 -3.16
CA GLN A 428 -0.07 -14.35 -3.50
C GLN A 428 -1.59 -14.51 -3.57
N ASN A 429 -2.34 -13.75 -2.76
CA ASN A 429 -3.80 -13.80 -2.68
C ASN A 429 -4.41 -12.54 -3.29
N LYS A 430 -4.13 -12.29 -4.56
CA LYS A 430 -4.66 -11.11 -5.26
C LYS A 430 -6.17 -11.16 -5.37
N THR A 431 -6.84 -10.11 -4.93
CA THR A 431 -8.26 -9.85 -5.19
C THR A 431 -8.46 -8.93 -6.39
N TYR A 432 -7.41 -8.23 -6.81
CA TYR A 432 -7.36 -7.33 -7.96
C TYR A 432 -6.18 -7.66 -8.87
N VAL A 433 -6.30 -7.41 -10.17
CA VAL A 433 -5.28 -7.81 -11.18
C VAL A 433 -3.92 -7.18 -10.91
N VAL A 434 -3.88 -5.90 -10.57
CA VAL A 434 -2.66 -5.12 -10.31
C VAL A 434 -2.59 -4.73 -8.85
N GLN A 435 -2.73 -5.69 -7.96
CA GLN A 435 -2.67 -5.43 -6.54
C GLN A 435 -1.23 -5.30 -6.06
N THR A 436 -0.89 -4.13 -5.53
CA THR A 436 0.38 -3.88 -4.85
C THR A 436 0.45 -4.66 -3.55
N ASN A 437 1.61 -5.24 -3.26
CA ASN A 437 1.85 -5.98 -2.03
C ASN A 437 1.76 -5.06 -0.81
N ILE A 438 1.09 -5.54 0.23
CA ILE A 438 0.89 -4.82 1.50
C ILE A 438 2.21 -4.36 2.11
N GLU A 439 3.26 -5.17 2.03
CA GLU A 439 4.57 -4.89 2.62
C GLU A 439 5.25 -3.65 2.03
N ILE A 440 5.07 -3.39 0.73
CA ILE A 440 5.62 -2.22 0.05
C ILE A 440 5.03 -0.93 0.63
N ILE A 441 3.70 -0.85 0.68
CA ILE A 441 2.99 0.31 1.20
C ILE A 441 3.23 0.47 2.71
N LYS A 442 3.25 -0.64 3.45
CA LYS A 442 3.55 -0.67 4.88
C LYS A 442 4.93 -0.04 5.17
N ARG A 443 5.98 -0.42 4.42
CA ARG A 443 7.32 0.17 4.59
C ARG A 443 7.31 1.67 4.34
N CYS A 444 6.70 2.13 3.23
CA CYS A 444 6.57 3.56 2.94
C CYS A 444 5.86 4.30 4.09
N MET A 445 4.73 3.76 4.55
CA MET A 445 3.90 4.36 5.60
C MET A 445 4.62 4.41 6.95
N LEU A 446 5.25 3.32 7.37
CA LEU A 446 5.95 3.28 8.66
C LEU A 446 7.19 4.17 8.70
N MET A 447 7.89 4.35 7.56
CA MET A 447 9.03 5.26 7.48
C MET A 447 8.63 6.73 7.61
N THR A 448 7.44 7.13 7.15
CA THR A 448 7.12 8.55 6.94
C THR A 448 5.91 9.07 7.70
N THR A 449 5.21 8.20 8.45
CA THR A 449 4.00 8.59 9.20
C THR A 449 4.00 8.07 10.63
N ASP A 450 3.18 8.71 11.47
CA ASP A 450 2.80 8.26 12.82
C ASP A 450 1.34 7.79 12.85
N PRO A 451 0.91 7.00 13.86
CA PRO A 451 -0.50 6.74 14.10
C PRO A 451 -1.29 8.07 14.23
N GLY A 452 -2.47 8.13 13.60
CA GLY A 452 -3.27 9.36 13.51
C GLY A 452 -2.92 10.30 12.36
N ASP A 453 -1.75 10.16 11.70
CA ASP A 453 -1.43 10.95 10.51
C ASP A 453 -2.36 10.62 9.34
N LEU A 454 -2.56 11.60 8.44
CA LEU A 454 -3.41 11.44 7.26
C LEU A 454 -2.60 10.95 6.06
N VAL A 455 -3.09 9.90 5.42
CA VAL A 455 -2.55 9.28 4.20
C VAL A 455 -3.54 9.48 3.05
N LEU A 456 -3.06 9.84 1.88
CA LEU A 456 -3.84 9.99 0.65
C LEU A 456 -3.35 9.01 -0.41
N ASP A 457 -4.30 8.34 -1.06
CA ASP A 457 -4.07 7.54 -2.27
C ASP A 457 -4.99 8.04 -3.40
N PRO A 458 -4.47 8.80 -4.38
CA PRO A 458 -5.27 9.31 -5.48
C PRO A 458 -5.50 8.29 -6.61
N THR A 459 -5.10 7.04 -6.42
CA THR A 459 -5.15 5.92 -7.39
C THR A 459 -5.53 4.61 -6.69
N CYS A 460 -6.63 4.62 -5.97
CA CYS A 460 -7.06 3.60 -4.98
C CYS A 460 -6.86 2.13 -5.40
N GLY A 461 -7.22 1.77 -6.64
CA GLY A 461 -7.22 0.38 -7.07
C GLY A 461 -8.01 -0.51 -6.11
N SER A 462 -7.40 -1.55 -5.58
CA SER A 462 -8.03 -2.47 -4.61
C SER A 462 -8.06 -1.96 -3.15
N GLY A 463 -7.72 -0.69 -2.90
CA GLY A 463 -7.72 -0.11 -1.56
C GLY A 463 -6.59 -0.61 -0.65
N THR A 464 -5.45 -1.02 -1.20
CA THR A 464 -4.35 -1.56 -0.38
C THR A 464 -3.79 -0.49 0.55
N THR A 465 -3.65 0.76 0.10
CA THR A 465 -3.18 1.87 0.95
C THR A 465 -4.13 2.12 2.12
N ALA A 466 -5.45 2.17 1.86
CA ALA A 466 -6.48 2.33 2.90
C ALA A 466 -6.45 1.16 3.91
N TYR A 467 -6.31 -0.07 3.41
CA TYR A 467 -6.19 -1.27 4.24
C TYR A 467 -4.96 -1.20 5.17
N VAL A 468 -3.80 -0.82 4.65
CA VAL A 468 -2.57 -0.67 5.44
C VAL A 468 -2.69 0.50 6.42
N ALA A 469 -3.25 1.63 6.00
CA ALA A 469 -3.48 2.79 6.86
C ALA A 469 -4.37 2.41 8.05
N GLU A 470 -5.46 1.72 7.79
CA GLU A 470 -6.36 1.20 8.82
C GLU A 470 -5.63 0.24 9.76
N GLN A 471 -4.86 -0.72 9.23
CA GLN A 471 -4.10 -1.67 10.03
C GLN A 471 -3.15 -0.97 11.01
N TRP A 472 -2.54 0.13 10.59
CA TRP A 472 -1.52 0.83 11.36
C TRP A 472 -2.05 2.10 12.07
N GLY A 473 -3.36 2.28 12.12
CA GLY A 473 -4.00 3.39 12.84
C GLY A 473 -3.76 4.76 12.21
N ARG A 474 -3.64 4.82 10.89
CA ARG A 474 -3.58 6.08 10.13
C ARG A 474 -4.96 6.44 9.63
N ARG A 475 -5.23 7.74 9.53
CA ARG A 475 -6.39 8.25 8.79
C ARG A 475 -6.12 8.12 7.30
N TRP A 476 -7.15 7.88 6.50
CA TRP A 476 -6.95 7.71 5.08
C TRP A 476 -8.05 8.37 4.24
N ILE A 477 -7.64 8.83 3.06
CA ILE A 477 -8.50 9.23 1.95
C ILE A 477 -8.01 8.48 0.72
N THR A 478 -8.92 7.85 -0.02
CA THR A 478 -8.58 7.16 -1.26
C THR A 478 -9.53 7.58 -2.38
N ILE A 479 -9.00 7.73 -3.58
CA ILE A 479 -9.72 8.26 -4.74
C ILE A 479 -9.56 7.31 -5.92
N ASP A 480 -10.63 7.08 -6.66
CA ASP A 480 -10.57 6.39 -7.95
C ASP A 480 -11.71 6.84 -8.85
N THR A 481 -11.52 6.72 -10.15
CA THR A 481 -12.59 6.90 -11.13
C THR A 481 -13.33 5.59 -11.40
N SER A 482 -12.71 4.44 -11.07
CA SER A 482 -13.27 3.11 -11.28
C SER A 482 -14.26 2.71 -10.19
N ARG A 483 -15.48 2.44 -10.58
CA ARG A 483 -16.50 1.87 -9.69
C ARG A 483 -16.15 0.46 -9.24
N VAL A 484 -15.54 -0.34 -10.14
CA VAL A 484 -15.07 -1.70 -9.81
C VAL A 484 -13.99 -1.66 -8.72
N SER A 485 -13.00 -0.77 -8.88
CA SER A 485 -11.95 -0.55 -7.88
C SER A 485 -12.53 -0.18 -6.52
N LEU A 486 -13.38 0.84 -6.48
CA LEU A 486 -14.00 1.30 -5.23
C LEU A 486 -14.93 0.26 -4.61
N ALA A 487 -15.71 -0.49 -5.41
CA ALA A 487 -16.53 -1.58 -4.89
C ALA A 487 -15.69 -2.68 -4.26
N LEU A 488 -14.55 -3.06 -4.89
CA LEU A 488 -13.60 -4.02 -4.33
C LEU A 488 -12.96 -3.50 -3.03
N ALA A 489 -12.49 -2.26 -3.03
CA ALA A 489 -11.89 -1.63 -1.86
C ALA A 489 -12.89 -1.55 -0.70
N ARG A 490 -14.13 -1.14 -0.98
CA ARG A 490 -15.23 -1.08 0.00
C ARG A 490 -15.49 -2.45 0.64
N MET A 491 -15.72 -3.50 -0.17
CA MET A 491 -15.95 -4.85 0.35
C MET A 491 -14.76 -5.37 1.16
N ARG A 492 -13.54 -5.12 0.70
CA ARG A 492 -12.32 -5.49 1.41
C ARG A 492 -12.23 -4.83 2.78
N LEU A 493 -12.52 -3.53 2.88
CA LEU A 493 -12.49 -2.79 4.15
C LEU A 493 -13.62 -3.18 5.08
N MET A 494 -14.84 -3.39 4.56
CA MET A 494 -16.00 -3.82 5.34
C MET A 494 -15.79 -5.18 6.00
N SER A 495 -15.07 -6.10 5.33
CA SER A 495 -14.83 -7.46 5.81
C SER A 495 -13.46 -7.68 6.47
N ALA A 496 -12.62 -6.64 6.53
CA ALA A 496 -11.27 -6.74 7.06
C ALA A 496 -11.25 -7.04 8.56
N SER A 497 -10.27 -7.83 8.97
CA SER A 497 -9.91 -7.99 10.38
C SER A 497 -8.43 -7.69 10.57
N TYR A 498 -8.12 -6.95 11.61
CA TYR A 498 -6.78 -6.47 11.93
C TYR A 498 -6.34 -6.93 13.32
N PRO A 499 -5.03 -7.03 13.58
CA PRO A 499 -4.53 -7.21 14.93
C PRO A 499 -4.85 -5.98 15.81
N TYR A 500 -5.07 -6.20 17.09
CA TYR A 500 -5.18 -5.11 18.06
C TYR A 500 -3.80 -4.81 18.64
N TYR A 501 -3.25 -3.65 18.30
CA TYR A 501 -1.97 -3.18 18.83
C TYR A 501 -2.16 -2.41 20.13
N LEU A 502 -1.28 -2.64 21.12
CA LEU A 502 -1.33 -1.95 22.40
C LEU A 502 -1.06 -0.46 22.22
N LEU A 503 -2.06 0.37 22.54
CA LEU A 503 -1.93 1.83 22.51
C LEU A 503 -1.06 2.31 23.69
N ALA A 504 -0.17 3.24 23.43
CA ALA A 504 0.65 3.84 24.51
C ALA A 504 -0.22 4.56 25.55
N ASP A 505 -1.35 5.12 25.14
CA ASP A 505 -2.35 5.77 26.01
C ASP A 505 -3.49 4.81 26.41
N SER A 506 -3.13 3.61 26.82
CA SER A 506 -4.06 2.62 27.41
C SER A 506 -3.50 2.03 28.69
N PRO A 507 -4.33 1.48 29.60
CA PRO A 507 -3.85 0.82 30.80
C PRO A 507 -2.88 -0.32 30.53
N GLU A 508 -3.17 -1.14 29.51
CA GLU A 508 -2.39 -2.29 29.09
C GLU A 508 -1.04 -1.83 28.47
N GLY A 509 -1.10 -0.82 27.60
CA GLY A 509 0.08 -0.26 26.98
C GLY A 509 1.00 0.42 27.99
N TYR A 510 0.45 1.21 28.91
CA TYR A 510 1.20 1.83 30.00
C TYR A 510 1.89 0.79 30.89
N ARG A 511 1.19 -0.31 31.25
CA ARG A 511 1.78 -1.40 32.01
C ARG A 511 2.95 -2.03 31.24
N ARG A 512 2.74 -2.29 29.94
CA ARG A 512 3.79 -2.87 29.10
C ARG A 512 5.01 -1.96 28.96
N GLU A 513 4.79 -0.67 28.85
CA GLU A 513 5.86 0.34 28.81
C GLU A 513 6.69 0.34 30.10
N LEU A 514 6.04 0.25 31.26
CA LEU A 514 6.72 0.14 32.55
C LEU A 514 7.56 -1.14 32.64
N GLU A 515 7.04 -2.28 32.20
CA GLU A 515 7.77 -3.55 32.16
C GLU A 515 9.05 -3.47 31.30
N LEU A 516 9.01 -2.69 30.22
CA LEU A 516 10.12 -2.52 29.28
C LEU A 516 11.14 -1.47 29.73
N SER A 517 10.71 -0.47 30.52
CA SER A 517 11.53 0.70 30.85
C SER A 517 12.20 0.64 32.21
N VAL A 518 11.62 -0.08 33.16
CA VAL A 518 12.02 -0.07 34.58
C VAL A 518 12.23 -1.49 35.06
N ALA A 519 13.17 -1.67 36.01
CA ALA A 519 13.33 -2.97 36.66
C ALA A 519 12.00 -3.38 37.34
N PRO A 520 11.63 -4.67 37.31
CA PRO A 520 10.31 -5.14 37.77
C PRO A 520 9.91 -4.67 39.17
N ALA A 521 10.88 -4.52 40.09
CA ALA A 521 10.64 -4.03 41.44
C ALA A 521 10.28 -2.53 41.51
N GLU A 522 10.80 -1.74 40.59
CA GLU A 522 10.53 -0.28 40.49
C GLU A 522 9.24 -0.01 39.71
N ALA A 523 8.87 -0.88 38.79
CA ALA A 523 7.62 -0.79 38.02
C ALA A 523 6.37 -0.89 38.94
N LEU A 524 6.45 -1.68 40.01
CA LEU A 524 5.37 -1.81 40.98
C LEU A 524 5.16 -0.55 41.85
N SER A 525 6.17 0.30 41.99
CA SER A 525 6.14 1.55 42.76
C SER A 525 5.92 2.79 41.90
N ALA A 526 5.93 2.65 40.59
CA ALA A 526 5.71 3.76 39.66
C ALA A 526 4.31 4.39 39.86
N PRO A 527 4.17 5.74 39.75
CA PRO A 527 2.89 6.42 39.86
C PRO A 527 1.94 5.92 38.76
N ARG A 528 0.72 5.56 39.16
CA ARG A 528 -0.31 5.15 38.20
C ARG A 528 -0.82 6.39 37.46
N LYS A 529 -0.85 6.33 36.13
CA LYS A 529 -1.56 7.33 35.31
C LYS A 529 -3.06 7.22 35.64
N ALA A 530 -3.67 8.33 36.06
CA ALA A 530 -5.05 8.30 36.56
C ALA A 530 -6.10 8.17 35.47
N ASN A 531 -5.82 8.77 34.27
CA ASN A 531 -6.77 8.81 33.15
C ASN A 531 -6.08 8.40 31.86
N PHE A 532 -6.75 7.60 31.08
CA PHE A 532 -6.37 7.21 29.72
C PHE A 532 -7.46 7.70 28.76
N SER A 533 -7.06 8.29 27.64
CA SER A 533 -7.97 8.78 26.61
C SER A 533 -7.99 7.90 25.37
N TYR A 534 -7.16 6.86 25.34
CA TYR A 534 -6.95 5.98 24.19
C TYR A 534 -6.55 6.78 22.93
N ASP A 535 -5.78 7.87 23.12
CA ASP A 535 -5.34 8.73 22.04
C ASP A 535 -4.32 8.02 21.15
N LEU A 536 -4.77 7.67 19.96
CA LEU A 536 -3.99 6.95 18.95
C LEU A 536 -2.71 7.69 18.53
N ARG A 537 -2.70 9.03 18.59
CA ARG A 537 -1.53 9.87 18.24
C ARG A 537 -0.34 9.67 19.18
N GLN A 538 -0.57 9.13 20.38
CA GLN A 538 0.52 8.75 21.28
C GLN A 538 1.23 7.47 20.81
N GLY A 539 0.72 6.80 19.78
CA GLY A 539 1.33 5.65 19.13
C GLY A 539 1.08 4.33 19.84
N PHE A 540 1.84 3.32 19.39
CA PHE A 540 1.80 1.97 19.92
C PHE A 540 3.01 1.69 20.81
N ILE A 541 2.93 0.63 21.60
CA ILE A 541 4.09 0.06 22.29
C ILE A 541 4.81 -0.88 21.30
N TYR A 542 6.06 -0.56 20.99
CA TYR A 542 6.87 -1.31 20.01
C TYR A 542 7.88 -2.22 20.70
N GLU A 543 8.25 -3.32 20.01
CA GLU A 543 9.40 -4.13 20.40
C GLU A 543 10.68 -3.29 20.37
N ARG A 544 11.59 -3.60 21.28
CA ARG A 544 12.85 -2.91 21.49
C ARG A 544 13.99 -3.88 21.39
N VAL A 545 15.04 -3.48 20.68
CA VAL A 545 16.24 -4.29 20.53
C VAL A 545 17.47 -3.50 20.96
N PRO A 546 18.28 -4.02 21.89
CA PRO A 546 19.52 -3.38 22.24
C PRO A 546 20.48 -3.36 21.05
N HIS A 547 21.09 -2.22 20.80
CA HIS A 547 22.10 -2.00 19.78
C HIS A 547 23.47 -1.87 20.46
N ILE A 548 24.14 -3.01 20.66
CA ILE A 548 25.43 -3.07 21.38
C ILE A 548 26.54 -2.56 20.46
N THR A 549 27.15 -1.48 20.85
CA THR A 549 28.25 -0.84 20.14
C THR A 549 29.54 -0.81 20.99
N LEU A 550 30.68 -0.55 20.36
CA LEU A 550 31.94 -0.31 21.08
C LEU A 550 31.78 0.78 22.16
N LYS A 551 31.04 1.86 21.82
CA LYS A 551 30.83 3.01 22.72
C LYS A 551 30.00 2.64 23.94
N SER A 552 28.92 1.85 23.74
CA SER A 552 28.06 1.41 24.85
C SER A 552 28.83 0.53 25.87
N ILE A 553 29.74 -0.32 25.39
CA ILE A 553 30.59 -1.17 26.26
C ILE A 553 31.67 -0.33 26.95
N ALA A 554 32.41 0.48 26.19
CA ALA A 554 33.51 1.27 26.72
C ALA A 554 33.10 2.28 27.79
N ASN A 555 31.84 2.78 27.70
CA ASN A 555 31.29 3.76 28.65
C ASN A 555 30.48 3.11 29.79
N ASN A 556 30.39 1.80 29.87
CA ASN A 556 29.62 1.12 30.92
C ASN A 556 30.48 0.90 32.21
N PRO A 557 30.28 1.70 33.29
CA PRO A 557 31.06 1.56 34.53
C PRO A 557 30.66 0.35 35.37
N GLU A 558 29.52 -0.28 35.15
CA GLU A 558 29.11 -1.48 35.85
C GLU A 558 30.03 -2.67 35.56
N ILE A 559 30.67 -2.67 34.37
CA ILE A 559 31.63 -3.71 34.01
C ILE A 559 32.78 -3.75 35.02
N ASP A 560 33.28 -2.60 35.45
CA ASP A 560 34.37 -2.50 36.43
C ASP A 560 33.92 -3.09 37.77
N GLN A 561 32.70 -2.73 38.24
CA GLN A 561 32.15 -3.24 39.51
C GLN A 561 31.90 -4.76 39.49
N ILE A 562 31.34 -5.25 38.36
CA ILE A 562 31.09 -6.69 38.19
C ILE A 562 32.45 -7.43 38.19
N TYR A 563 33.41 -6.91 37.44
CA TYR A 563 34.73 -7.49 37.32
C TYR A 563 35.43 -7.59 38.69
N GLU A 564 35.49 -6.49 39.43
CA GLU A 564 36.10 -6.45 40.77
C GLU A 564 35.41 -7.40 41.78
N ARG A 565 34.08 -7.48 41.73
CA ARG A 565 33.35 -8.39 42.61
C ARG A 565 33.68 -9.85 42.32
N TRP A 566 33.71 -10.25 41.06
CA TRP A 566 33.99 -11.62 40.65
C TRP A 566 35.49 -11.98 40.82
N GLN A 567 36.41 -11.01 40.78
CA GLN A 567 37.82 -11.25 41.07
C GLN A 567 38.03 -11.79 42.48
N LYS A 568 37.24 -11.40 43.45
CA LYS A 568 37.29 -11.97 44.80
C LYS A 568 37.07 -13.49 44.86
N THR A 569 36.38 -14.05 43.87
CA THR A 569 36.15 -15.49 43.73
C THR A 569 37.14 -16.12 42.76
N LEU A 570 37.48 -15.47 41.67
CA LEU A 570 38.32 -16.04 40.61
C LEU A 570 39.82 -16.07 41.00
N GLU A 571 40.29 -15.06 41.69
CA GLU A 571 41.70 -14.96 42.08
C GLU A 571 42.15 -16.07 43.03
N PRO A 572 41.41 -16.42 44.10
CA PRO A 572 41.74 -17.58 44.93
C PRO A 572 41.71 -18.90 44.15
N LEU A 573 40.76 -19.08 43.22
CA LEU A 573 40.70 -20.29 42.40
C LEU A 573 41.91 -20.37 41.44
N ARG A 574 42.31 -19.24 40.84
CA ARG A 574 43.51 -19.14 40.01
C ARG A 574 44.75 -19.54 40.79
N ALA A 575 44.94 -19.00 42.01
CA ALA A 575 46.07 -19.32 42.89
C ALA A 575 46.11 -20.81 43.22
N GLN A 576 44.97 -21.43 43.57
CA GLN A 576 44.89 -22.87 43.87
C GLN A 576 45.20 -23.73 42.62
N ILE A 577 44.72 -23.35 41.42
CA ILE A 577 45.03 -24.03 40.14
C ILE A 577 46.51 -23.94 39.87
N ASN A 578 47.14 -22.78 40.01
CA ASN A 578 48.56 -22.57 39.81
C ASN A 578 49.39 -23.41 40.79
N GLN A 579 48.98 -23.50 42.07
CA GLN A 579 49.64 -24.34 43.09
C GLN A 579 49.48 -25.82 42.71
N ALA A 580 48.35 -26.31 42.35
CA ALA A 580 48.09 -27.70 42.00
C ALA A 580 48.89 -28.15 40.73
N LEU A 581 49.01 -27.27 39.74
CA LEU A 581 49.70 -27.53 38.49
C LEU A 581 51.23 -27.24 38.57
N GLY A 582 51.72 -26.43 39.59
CA GLY A 582 53.04 -25.89 39.61
C GLY A 582 53.32 -24.86 38.52
N THR A 583 52.33 -24.03 38.19
CA THR A 583 52.39 -23.01 37.12
C THR A 583 52.17 -21.60 37.69
N ALA A 584 52.39 -20.58 36.87
CA ALA A 584 52.15 -19.17 37.21
C ALA A 584 51.23 -18.54 36.15
N TYR A 585 50.14 -19.23 35.82
CA TYR A 585 49.18 -18.73 34.82
C TYR A 585 48.52 -17.45 35.29
N GLU A 586 48.54 -16.46 34.41
CA GLU A 586 47.67 -15.32 34.49
C GLU A 586 46.24 -15.69 34.05
N GLU A 587 45.24 -14.84 34.33
CA GLU A 587 43.84 -15.12 34.03
C GLU A 587 43.58 -15.57 32.59
N TRP A 588 44.27 -14.96 31.62
CA TRP A 588 44.12 -15.24 30.17
C TRP A 588 44.92 -16.49 29.71
N GLN A 589 45.74 -17.07 30.55
CA GLN A 589 46.58 -18.24 30.24
C GLN A 589 46.02 -19.56 30.79
N ILE A 590 44.99 -19.50 31.65
CA ILE A 590 44.36 -20.71 32.22
C ILE A 590 43.71 -21.52 31.11
N PRO A 591 44.16 -22.78 30.87
CA PRO A 591 43.60 -23.62 29.81
C PRO A 591 42.19 -24.08 30.18
N GLN A 592 41.36 -24.36 29.14
CA GLN A 592 40.03 -24.90 29.35
C GLN A 592 40.04 -26.41 29.69
N THR A 593 41.00 -27.12 29.17
CA THR A 593 41.21 -28.56 29.40
C THR A 593 42.68 -28.81 29.72
N LEU A 594 42.91 -29.78 30.56
CA LEU A 594 44.23 -30.22 30.93
C LEU A 594 44.62 -31.52 30.22
N SER A 595 45.88 -31.67 29.82
CA SER A 595 46.40 -32.94 29.31
C SER A 595 46.38 -33.99 30.44
N ALA A 596 45.96 -35.23 30.11
CA ALA A 596 45.83 -36.31 31.11
C ALA A 596 47.10 -36.53 31.91
N GLY A 597 46.94 -36.65 33.26
CA GLY A 597 48.02 -36.88 34.16
C GLY A 597 47.67 -36.65 35.65
N PRO A 598 48.40 -37.15 36.62
CA PRO A 598 48.06 -37.09 38.05
C PRO A 598 47.83 -35.66 38.57
N LYS A 599 48.55 -34.67 38.09
CA LYS A 599 48.31 -33.24 38.41
C LYS A 599 47.07 -32.69 37.78
N ALA A 600 46.62 -33.17 36.58
CA ALA A 600 45.40 -32.78 35.90
C ALA A 600 44.20 -33.29 36.70
N ASP A 601 44.16 -34.47 37.20
CA ASP A 601 43.10 -35.04 38.00
C ASP A 601 42.84 -34.24 39.26
N ALA A 602 43.93 -33.85 39.98
CA ALA A 602 43.85 -33.03 41.17
C ALA A 602 43.31 -31.60 40.88
N ALA A 603 43.61 -31.03 39.71
CA ALA A 603 43.23 -29.67 39.33
C ALA A 603 41.89 -29.61 38.59
N SER A 604 41.33 -30.74 38.14
CA SER A 604 40.13 -30.74 37.24
C SER A 604 38.91 -30.11 37.88
N THR A 605 38.64 -30.39 39.15
CA THR A 605 37.50 -29.81 39.90
C THR A 605 37.66 -28.31 40.07
N LEU A 606 38.89 -27.86 40.42
CA LEU A 606 39.19 -26.42 40.56
C LEU A 606 39.04 -25.69 39.20
N LEU A 607 39.49 -26.35 38.13
CA LEU A 607 39.36 -25.79 36.78
C LEU A 607 37.90 -25.67 36.36
N GLN A 608 37.06 -26.67 36.67
CA GLN A 608 35.62 -26.59 36.42
C GLN A 608 34.95 -25.44 37.18
N GLN A 609 35.27 -25.30 38.49
CA GLN A 609 34.77 -24.20 39.33
C GLN A 609 35.21 -22.84 38.79
N TYR A 610 36.46 -22.71 38.38
CA TYR A 610 37.02 -21.50 37.80
C TYR A 610 36.26 -21.10 36.52
N TRP A 611 36.08 -22.03 35.60
CA TRP A 611 35.41 -21.75 34.34
C TRP A 611 33.91 -21.53 34.53
N GLN A 612 33.30 -22.16 35.53
CA GLN A 612 31.89 -21.86 35.88
C GLN A 612 31.76 -20.42 36.41
N ALA A 613 32.65 -20.01 37.35
CA ALA A 613 32.67 -18.64 37.86
C ALA A 613 32.95 -17.61 36.77
N LYS A 614 33.92 -17.90 35.87
CA LYS A 614 34.25 -17.05 34.74
C LYS A 614 33.09 -16.89 33.77
N ARG A 615 32.33 -17.96 33.46
CA ARG A 615 31.08 -17.90 32.67
C ARG A 615 30.00 -17.10 33.39
N GLY A 616 29.86 -17.22 34.71
CA GLY A 616 28.95 -16.42 35.52
C GLY A 616 29.26 -14.92 35.42
N ARG A 617 30.55 -14.54 35.58
CA ARG A 617 31.01 -13.17 35.38
C ARG A 617 30.68 -12.65 34.00
N GLN A 618 30.99 -13.43 32.95
CA GLN A 618 30.69 -13.02 31.56
C GLN A 618 29.18 -12.82 31.31
N ALA A 619 28.37 -13.74 31.79
CA ALA A 619 26.88 -13.62 31.63
C ALA A 619 26.35 -12.33 32.30
N GLU A 620 26.87 -11.98 33.47
CA GLU A 620 26.48 -10.75 34.18
C GLU A 620 26.97 -9.49 33.45
N ILE A 621 28.20 -9.51 32.92
CA ILE A 621 28.73 -8.42 32.09
C ILE A 621 27.86 -8.27 30.82
N ASP A 622 27.57 -9.37 30.12
CA ASP A 622 26.73 -9.36 28.90
C ASP A 622 25.32 -8.79 29.20
N ALA A 623 24.71 -9.19 30.31
CA ALA A 623 23.44 -8.64 30.77
C ALA A 623 23.48 -7.13 31.08
N SER A 624 24.58 -6.66 31.70
CA SER A 624 24.82 -5.24 31.97
C SER A 624 25.00 -4.44 30.65
N ILE A 625 25.75 -5.00 29.69
CA ILE A 625 25.95 -4.40 28.38
C ILE A 625 24.61 -4.25 27.64
N ALA A 626 23.81 -5.32 27.62
CA ALA A 626 22.49 -5.29 26.94
C ALA A 626 21.53 -4.28 27.58
N ARG A 627 21.51 -4.19 28.91
CA ARG A 627 20.66 -3.25 29.66
C ARG A 627 21.04 -1.78 29.43
N ARG A 628 22.33 -1.48 29.23
CA ARG A 628 22.86 -0.13 29.03
C ARG A 628 23.14 0.23 27.58
N ALA A 629 22.90 -0.67 26.66
CA ALA A 629 23.00 -0.38 25.23
C ALA A 629 21.93 0.63 24.78
N ASP A 630 22.24 1.38 23.74
CA ASP A 630 21.22 2.15 23.02
C ASP A 630 20.15 1.18 22.51
N VAL A 631 18.90 1.64 22.46
CA VAL A 631 17.77 0.80 22.09
C VAL A 631 17.13 1.31 20.82
N GLU A 632 16.96 0.43 19.84
CA GLU A 632 16.24 0.70 18.60
C GLU A 632 14.80 0.21 18.72
N LEU A 633 13.85 1.03 18.27
CA LEU A 633 12.43 0.68 18.20
C LEU A 633 12.13 -0.01 16.88
N LEU A 634 11.49 -1.16 16.94
CA LEU A 634 11.02 -1.88 15.76
C LEU A 634 9.59 -1.41 15.40
N TYR A 635 9.48 -0.34 14.61
CA TYR A 635 8.19 0.28 14.24
C TYR A 635 7.25 -0.65 13.48
N ASP A 636 7.77 -1.72 12.90
CA ASP A 636 7.03 -2.78 12.21
C ASP A 636 6.58 -3.93 13.15
N LYS A 637 6.93 -3.85 14.46
CA LYS A 637 6.63 -4.87 15.47
C LYS A 637 6.01 -4.27 16.73
N PRO A 638 4.78 -3.73 16.65
CA PRO A 638 4.04 -3.33 17.83
C PRO A 638 3.62 -4.56 18.63
N TYR A 639 3.52 -4.43 19.96
CA TYR A 639 2.94 -5.46 20.80
C TYR A 639 1.46 -5.62 20.49
N GLU A 640 1.01 -6.87 20.36
CA GLU A 640 -0.35 -7.26 19.99
C GLU A 640 -1.07 -7.89 21.16
N ASP A 641 -2.33 -7.45 21.40
CA ASP A 641 -3.26 -8.16 22.26
C ASP A 641 -4.06 -9.18 21.42
N ARG A 642 -3.70 -10.43 21.54
CA ARG A 642 -4.32 -11.53 20.78
C ARG A 642 -5.69 -11.94 21.30
N SER A 643 -6.14 -11.42 22.45
CA SER A 643 -7.48 -11.63 22.96
C SER A 643 -8.52 -10.76 22.25
N ARG A 644 -8.07 -9.76 21.49
CA ARG A 644 -8.88 -8.79 20.77
C ARG A 644 -8.66 -8.89 19.28
N VAL A 645 -9.71 -8.57 18.52
CA VAL A 645 -9.65 -8.41 17.06
C VAL A 645 -10.24 -7.05 16.71
N ARG A 646 -9.63 -6.37 15.74
CA ARG A 646 -10.06 -5.05 15.29
C ARG A 646 -10.66 -5.14 13.89
N VAL A 647 -11.71 -4.38 13.62
CA VAL A 647 -12.29 -4.16 12.30
C VAL A 647 -12.00 -2.73 11.84
N SER A 648 -12.32 -2.40 10.59
CA SER A 648 -12.13 -1.03 10.08
C SER A 648 -13.00 -0.04 10.85
N GLY A 649 -12.47 1.16 11.06
CA GLY A 649 -13.22 2.31 11.57
C GLY A 649 -14.33 2.73 10.62
N ALA A 650 -15.15 3.70 11.03
CA ALA A 650 -16.17 4.28 10.18
C ALA A 650 -15.55 4.98 8.96
N PHE A 651 -16.17 4.81 7.79
CA PHE A 651 -15.75 5.50 6.58
C PHE A 651 -16.95 5.87 5.70
N THR A 652 -16.73 6.85 4.83
CA THR A 652 -17.72 7.32 3.86
C THR A 652 -17.36 6.90 2.45
N VAL A 653 -18.37 6.69 1.62
CA VAL A 653 -18.23 6.65 0.17
C VAL A 653 -18.82 7.94 -0.37
N GLU A 654 -18.06 8.65 -1.19
CA GLU A 654 -18.35 10.01 -1.63
C GLU A 654 -18.18 10.15 -3.13
N SER A 655 -18.77 11.21 -3.69
CA SER A 655 -18.58 11.55 -5.10
C SER A 655 -18.75 13.06 -5.34
N LEU A 656 -18.42 13.49 -6.56
CA LEU A 656 -18.58 14.88 -6.99
C LEU A 656 -20.05 15.25 -7.32
N SER A 657 -20.98 14.30 -7.23
CA SER A 657 -22.41 14.50 -7.50
C SER A 657 -23.21 14.33 -6.22
N PRO A 658 -24.23 15.16 -5.95
CA PRO A 658 -25.07 15.04 -4.76
C PRO A 658 -25.87 13.74 -4.75
N HIS A 659 -26.06 13.15 -3.57
CA HIS A 659 -26.87 11.95 -3.38
C HIS A 659 -28.39 12.22 -3.32
N ARG A 660 -28.79 13.47 -3.18
CA ARG A 660 -30.12 13.87 -2.74
C ARG A 660 -31.25 13.59 -3.70
N VAL A 661 -32.38 13.21 -3.09
CA VAL A 661 -33.71 13.36 -3.61
C VAL A 661 -34.27 14.69 -3.07
N LEU A 662 -34.41 15.71 -3.92
CA LEU A 662 -35.13 16.92 -3.55
C LEU A 662 -36.54 16.81 -4.09
N SER A 663 -37.54 16.91 -3.21
CA SER A 663 -38.92 17.12 -3.66
C SER A 663 -39.00 18.41 -4.48
N SER A 664 -39.88 18.46 -5.47
CA SER A 664 -40.07 19.63 -6.35
C SER A 664 -40.38 20.94 -5.60
N THR A 665 -40.71 20.85 -4.32
CA THR A 665 -41.06 21.98 -3.43
C THR A 665 -39.93 22.39 -2.49
N ALA A 666 -38.82 21.68 -2.42
CA ALA A 666 -37.71 21.99 -1.51
C ALA A 666 -36.72 23.01 -2.12
N GLU A 667 -36.37 24.05 -1.35
CA GLU A 667 -35.30 24.98 -1.76
C GLU A 667 -33.97 24.25 -1.92
N ARG A 668 -33.34 24.37 -3.09
CA ARG A 668 -32.01 23.81 -3.37
C ARG A 668 -30.93 24.49 -2.52
N PRO A 669 -29.99 23.75 -1.97
CA PRO A 669 -28.85 24.34 -1.27
C PRO A 669 -28.09 25.31 -2.16
N LYS A 670 -27.55 26.36 -1.53
CA LYS A 670 -26.77 27.39 -2.24
C LYS A 670 -25.55 26.82 -2.97
N SER A 671 -24.96 25.72 -2.47
CA SER A 671 -23.84 25.02 -3.09
C SER A 671 -24.20 24.38 -4.44
N GLU A 672 -25.40 23.81 -4.56
CA GLU A 672 -25.91 23.24 -5.83
C GLU A 672 -26.23 24.35 -6.84
N MET A 673 -26.83 25.46 -6.39
CA MET A 673 -27.09 26.59 -7.26
C MET A 673 -25.80 27.25 -7.76
N LEU A 674 -24.74 27.23 -6.97
CA LEU A 674 -23.43 27.74 -7.36
C LEU A 674 -22.75 26.80 -8.38
N ALA A 675 -22.84 25.48 -8.18
CA ALA A 675 -22.38 24.50 -9.14
C ALA A 675 -23.07 24.65 -10.50
N GLN A 676 -24.40 24.77 -10.53
CA GLN A 676 -25.15 25.02 -11.76
C GLN A 676 -24.79 26.34 -12.48
N ARG A 677 -24.38 27.38 -11.75
CA ARG A 677 -23.90 28.63 -12.36
C ARG A 677 -22.54 28.50 -13.01
N LEU A 678 -21.71 27.56 -12.56
CA LEU A 678 -20.42 27.23 -13.16
C LEU A 678 -20.59 26.34 -14.41
N GLU A 679 -21.70 25.64 -14.53
CA GLU A 679 -22.05 24.71 -15.62
C GLU A 679 -22.40 25.35 -16.97
N SER A 680 -22.44 26.68 -17.09
CA SER A 680 -22.90 27.37 -18.28
C SER A 680 -21.90 27.46 -19.45
N SER A 681 -20.93 26.56 -19.55
CA SER A 681 -20.05 26.50 -20.72
C SER A 681 -20.52 25.39 -21.66
N GLY A 682 -21.03 25.73 -22.83
CA GLY A 682 -21.42 24.78 -23.89
C GLY A 682 -20.30 23.83 -24.38
N LYS A 683 -19.12 23.93 -23.80
CA LYS A 683 -18.00 23.01 -24.00
C LYS A 683 -18.28 21.62 -23.44
N PHE A 684 -18.92 21.51 -22.25
CA PHE A 684 -19.26 20.22 -21.65
C PHE A 684 -20.25 19.44 -22.54
N GLU A 685 -21.36 20.04 -22.91
CA GLU A 685 -22.36 19.40 -23.76
C GLU A 685 -21.77 18.94 -25.11
N GLN A 686 -20.95 19.79 -25.73
CA GLN A 686 -20.30 19.47 -26.99
C GLN A 686 -19.32 18.27 -26.83
N MET A 687 -18.54 18.24 -25.76
CA MET A 687 -17.64 17.13 -25.45
C MET A 687 -18.43 15.83 -25.26
N ILE A 688 -19.56 15.87 -24.50
CA ILE A 688 -20.40 14.68 -24.27
C ILE A 688 -20.98 14.18 -25.61
N LEU A 689 -21.51 15.06 -26.46
CA LEU A 689 -22.11 14.67 -27.73
C LEU A 689 -21.11 14.08 -28.72
N GLU A 690 -19.90 14.62 -28.82
CA GLU A 690 -18.86 14.06 -29.67
C GLU A 690 -18.43 12.66 -29.22
N ASN A 691 -18.28 12.45 -27.91
CA ASN A 691 -17.96 11.16 -27.35
C ASN A 691 -19.14 10.17 -27.50
N LEU A 692 -20.36 10.59 -27.25
CA LEU A 692 -21.55 9.77 -27.41
C LEU A 692 -21.74 9.31 -28.86
N ARG A 693 -21.53 10.20 -29.81
CA ARG A 693 -21.59 9.87 -31.24
C ARG A 693 -20.61 8.78 -31.64
N THR A 694 -19.40 8.84 -31.07
CA THR A 694 -18.33 7.87 -31.37
C THR A 694 -18.49 6.56 -30.59
N ALA A 695 -18.81 6.66 -29.30
CA ALA A 695 -18.85 5.54 -28.38
C ALA A 695 -20.21 4.83 -28.33
N GLY A 696 -21.35 5.53 -28.57
CA GLY A 696 -22.69 4.99 -28.30
C GLY A 696 -22.89 4.70 -26.81
N VAL A 697 -24.04 4.05 -26.49
CA VAL A 697 -24.34 3.62 -25.10
C VAL A 697 -24.21 2.11 -24.99
N GLN A 698 -23.41 1.64 -24.04
CA GLN A 698 -23.19 0.23 -23.80
C GLN A 698 -24.20 -0.32 -22.77
N ASN A 699 -24.82 -1.44 -23.11
CA ASN A 699 -25.61 -2.23 -22.17
C ASN A 699 -24.69 -3.28 -21.46
N THR A 700 -25.21 -4.01 -20.50
CA THR A 700 -24.51 -5.04 -19.73
C THR A 700 -23.86 -6.13 -20.58
N ARG A 701 -24.35 -6.38 -21.79
CA ARG A 701 -23.74 -7.30 -22.76
C ARG A 701 -23.12 -6.54 -23.93
N LYS A 702 -21.97 -6.99 -24.38
CA LYS A 702 -21.18 -6.36 -25.46
C LYS A 702 -21.95 -6.31 -26.79
N SER A 703 -22.81 -7.29 -27.06
CA SER A 703 -23.67 -7.36 -28.24
C SER A 703 -24.83 -6.37 -28.21
N GLU A 704 -25.09 -5.71 -27.09
CA GLU A 704 -26.25 -4.86 -26.86
C GLU A 704 -25.83 -3.39 -26.74
N ARG A 705 -25.13 -2.88 -27.73
CA ARG A 705 -24.71 -1.50 -27.80
C ARG A 705 -25.62 -0.67 -28.62
N LEU A 706 -26.16 0.42 -28.08
CA LEU A 706 -26.91 1.43 -28.82
C LEU A 706 -25.91 2.28 -29.63
N VAL A 707 -25.91 2.10 -30.94
CA VAL A 707 -25.08 2.86 -31.89
C VAL A 707 -25.94 3.80 -32.68
N PHE A 708 -25.56 5.07 -32.74
CA PHE A 708 -26.26 6.09 -33.51
C PHE A 708 -25.79 6.08 -34.94
N THR A 709 -26.75 6.02 -35.90
CA THR A 709 -26.49 6.17 -37.33
C THR A 709 -26.20 7.64 -37.64
N ARG A 710 -26.91 8.54 -36.98
CA ARG A 710 -26.78 9.99 -37.07
C ARG A 710 -27.06 10.56 -35.69
N LEU A 711 -26.28 11.52 -35.22
CA LEU A 711 -26.52 12.31 -34.01
C LEU A 711 -26.04 13.73 -34.24
N GLU A 712 -26.93 14.69 -34.12
CA GLU A 712 -26.64 16.10 -34.38
C GLU A 712 -27.16 16.95 -33.22
N TYR A 713 -26.55 18.11 -33.04
CA TYR A 713 -26.98 19.09 -32.06
C TYR A 713 -28.45 19.50 -32.30
N TYR A 714 -29.21 19.54 -31.21
CA TYR A 714 -30.61 19.99 -31.21
C TYR A 714 -30.74 21.18 -30.26
N PRO A 715 -31.23 22.35 -30.75
CA PRO A 715 -31.33 23.57 -29.93
C PRO A 715 -32.59 23.56 -29.04
N GLY A 716 -32.77 22.55 -28.24
CA GLY A 716 -33.88 22.41 -27.30
C GLY A 716 -33.57 23.06 -25.94
N SER A 717 -34.62 23.20 -25.10
CA SER A 717 -34.43 23.67 -23.71
C SER A 717 -33.91 22.58 -22.80
N TYR A 718 -34.28 21.34 -23.05
CA TYR A 718 -33.90 20.14 -22.27
C TYR A 718 -33.26 19.06 -23.12
N LEU A 719 -33.38 19.16 -24.47
CA LEU A 719 -32.76 18.23 -25.40
C LEU A 719 -31.57 18.90 -26.08
N GLN A 720 -30.42 18.28 -26.02
CA GLN A 720 -29.18 18.80 -26.60
C GLN A 720 -28.85 18.14 -27.95
N ALA A 721 -29.39 16.94 -28.22
CA ALA A 721 -29.17 16.30 -29.52
C ALA A 721 -30.39 15.52 -29.99
N SER A 722 -30.46 15.34 -31.33
CA SER A 722 -31.40 14.49 -32.02
C SER A 722 -30.71 13.65 -33.08
N GLY A 723 -31.26 12.47 -33.36
CA GLY A 723 -30.63 11.55 -34.30
C GLY A 723 -31.45 10.32 -34.64
N GLU A 724 -30.78 9.33 -35.19
CA GLU A 724 -31.34 8.04 -35.57
C GLU A 724 -30.46 6.88 -35.09
N TYR A 725 -31.10 5.77 -34.74
CA TYR A 725 -30.44 4.51 -34.39
C TYR A 725 -31.17 3.33 -35.06
N GLN A 726 -30.45 2.21 -35.22
CA GLN A 726 -30.98 0.99 -35.77
C GLN A 726 -31.58 0.11 -34.66
N ALA A 727 -32.87 -0.21 -34.75
CA ALA A 727 -33.52 -1.20 -33.90
C ALA A 727 -33.91 -2.41 -34.78
N GLY A 728 -33.06 -3.42 -34.84
CA GLY A 728 -33.20 -4.52 -35.80
C GLY A 728 -33.07 -4.01 -37.25
N THR A 729 -34.12 -4.14 -38.05
CA THR A 729 -34.16 -3.69 -39.44
C THR A 729 -34.78 -2.28 -39.63
N GLN A 730 -35.27 -1.63 -38.55
CA GLN A 730 -35.95 -0.35 -38.61
C GLN A 730 -35.06 0.79 -38.08
N SER A 731 -35.01 1.90 -38.80
CA SER A 731 -34.45 3.16 -38.31
C SER A 731 -35.47 3.84 -37.41
N LYS A 732 -35.06 4.23 -36.19
CA LYS A 732 -35.89 4.94 -35.21
C LYS A 732 -35.24 6.25 -34.81
N ARG A 733 -36.07 7.22 -34.42
CA ARG A 733 -35.63 8.54 -34.01
C ARG A 733 -35.27 8.56 -32.52
N VAL A 734 -34.15 9.20 -32.20
CA VAL A 734 -33.66 9.35 -30.83
C VAL A 734 -33.41 10.82 -30.48
N SER A 735 -33.74 11.21 -29.27
CA SER A 735 -33.33 12.46 -28.65
C SER A 735 -32.43 12.20 -27.45
N VAL A 736 -31.57 13.18 -27.11
CA VAL A 736 -30.62 13.09 -26.00
C VAL A 736 -30.80 14.28 -25.09
N CYS A 737 -30.98 13.99 -23.81
CA CYS A 737 -30.95 14.93 -22.70
C CYS A 737 -29.67 14.71 -21.91
N ILE A 738 -28.86 15.74 -21.70
CA ILE A 738 -27.61 15.70 -20.93
C ILE A 738 -27.89 16.32 -19.57
N GLY A 739 -27.69 15.57 -18.52
CA GLY A 739 -27.78 16.03 -17.14
C GLY A 739 -26.62 16.95 -16.73
N PRO A 740 -26.68 17.53 -15.55
CA PRO A 740 -25.68 18.47 -15.06
C PRO A 740 -24.30 17.84 -14.88
N GLU A 741 -23.24 18.61 -15.15
CA GLU A 741 -21.85 18.19 -15.05
C GLU A 741 -21.47 17.75 -13.64
N HIS A 742 -21.93 18.48 -12.61
CA HIS A 742 -21.64 18.23 -11.19
C HIS A 742 -22.93 18.10 -10.37
N GLY A 743 -23.95 17.49 -10.95
CA GLY A 743 -25.28 17.37 -10.34
C GLY A 743 -25.87 15.99 -10.52
N THR A 744 -27.14 15.87 -10.10
CA THR A 744 -27.93 14.64 -10.21
C THR A 744 -29.06 14.87 -11.21
N VAL A 745 -29.30 13.90 -12.07
CA VAL A 745 -30.48 13.89 -12.96
C VAL A 745 -31.73 13.68 -12.10
N THR A 746 -32.60 14.67 -12.08
CA THR A 746 -33.86 14.65 -11.31
C THR A 746 -35.02 14.17 -12.14
N GLY A 747 -36.10 13.68 -11.50
CA GLY A 747 -37.35 13.33 -12.16
C GLY A 747 -37.98 14.51 -12.94
N ASP A 748 -37.84 15.73 -12.42
CA ASP A 748 -38.29 16.93 -13.11
C ASP A 748 -37.61 17.16 -14.46
N LEU A 749 -36.25 17.01 -14.47
CA LEU A 749 -35.48 17.13 -15.71
C LEU A 749 -35.94 16.07 -16.74
N VAL A 750 -36.15 14.85 -16.31
CA VAL A 750 -36.61 13.76 -17.17
C VAL A 750 -38.01 14.04 -17.69
N ARG A 751 -38.95 14.55 -16.85
CA ARG A 751 -40.31 14.91 -17.25
C ARG A 751 -40.33 16.01 -18.29
N GLU A 752 -39.58 17.08 -18.10
CA GLU A 752 -39.54 18.21 -19.05
C GLU A 752 -38.89 17.79 -20.37
N ALA A 753 -37.76 17.01 -20.31
CA ALA A 753 -37.15 16.44 -21.50
C ALA A 753 -38.10 15.49 -22.27
N ALA A 754 -38.86 14.67 -21.54
CA ALA A 754 -39.87 13.79 -22.17
C ALA A 754 -41.02 14.57 -22.82
N LYS A 755 -41.50 15.63 -22.18
CA LYS A 755 -42.53 16.53 -22.79
C LYS A 755 -41.99 17.16 -24.07
N GLU A 756 -40.77 17.67 -24.05
CA GLU A 756 -40.15 18.26 -25.25
C GLU A 756 -39.93 17.21 -26.35
N ALA A 757 -39.52 15.98 -26.00
CA ALA A 757 -39.32 14.88 -26.95
C ALA A 757 -40.61 14.40 -27.62
N MET A 758 -41.78 14.60 -26.97
CA MET A 758 -43.11 14.25 -27.55
C MET A 758 -43.70 15.34 -28.41
N GLN A 759 -43.17 16.56 -28.41
CA GLN A 759 -43.67 17.66 -29.23
C GLN A 759 -43.34 17.43 -30.72
N GLY A 760 -44.22 17.93 -31.59
CA GLY A 760 -44.06 17.81 -33.05
C GLY A 760 -44.27 16.40 -33.60
N ILE A 761 -43.30 15.92 -34.40
CA ILE A 761 -43.33 14.55 -34.97
C ILE A 761 -43.01 13.49 -33.91
N GLY A 762 -42.44 13.89 -32.75
CA GLY A 762 -42.07 13.02 -31.65
C GLY A 762 -40.83 12.18 -31.92
N PHE A 763 -40.22 11.64 -30.84
CA PHE A 763 -39.12 10.70 -30.89
C PHE A 763 -39.56 9.32 -30.37
N ASP A 764 -38.87 8.25 -30.80
CA ASP A 764 -39.12 6.88 -30.31
C ASP A 764 -38.40 6.58 -29.02
N LEU A 765 -37.21 7.20 -28.85
CA LEU A 765 -36.31 6.98 -27.70
C LEU A 765 -35.79 8.33 -27.18
N LEU A 766 -35.81 8.50 -25.87
CA LEU A 766 -35.10 9.58 -25.16
C LEU A 766 -33.95 8.97 -24.35
N VAL A 767 -32.74 9.29 -24.71
CA VAL A 767 -31.55 8.93 -23.94
C VAL A 767 -31.27 10.04 -22.92
N VAL A 768 -31.27 9.70 -21.65
CA VAL A 768 -30.95 10.65 -20.56
C VAL A 768 -29.61 10.30 -20.01
N LEU A 769 -28.65 11.24 -20.10
CA LEU A 769 -27.29 11.05 -19.66
C LEU A 769 -27.03 11.76 -18.33
N GLY A 770 -26.32 11.12 -17.39
CA GLY A 770 -25.93 11.75 -16.12
C GLY A 770 -24.84 11.00 -15.37
N PHE A 771 -24.07 11.71 -14.58
CA PHE A 771 -23.09 11.09 -13.66
C PHE A 771 -23.78 10.39 -12.48
N ALA A 772 -24.88 10.98 -12.01
CA ALA A 772 -25.72 10.45 -10.95
C ALA A 772 -27.20 10.61 -11.32
N PHE A 773 -28.04 9.71 -10.85
CA PHE A 773 -29.50 9.72 -11.02
C PHE A 773 -30.17 9.73 -9.66
N ASP A 774 -31.22 10.51 -9.55
CA ASP A 774 -32.15 10.46 -8.42
C ASP A 774 -32.84 9.08 -8.39
N PRO A 775 -32.96 8.42 -7.24
CA PRO A 775 -33.60 7.12 -7.09
C PRO A 775 -35.02 7.04 -7.60
N HIS A 776 -35.77 8.18 -7.61
CA HIS A 776 -37.14 8.23 -8.08
C HIS A 776 -37.27 8.41 -9.61
N VAL A 777 -36.16 8.65 -10.32
CA VAL A 777 -36.18 8.75 -11.80
C VAL A 777 -36.79 7.51 -12.43
N SER A 778 -36.60 6.34 -11.83
CA SER A 778 -37.14 5.07 -12.33
C SER A 778 -38.66 5.01 -12.33
N GLU A 779 -39.33 5.67 -11.39
CA GLU A 779 -40.80 5.75 -11.35
C GLU A 779 -41.35 6.70 -12.43
N ASP A 780 -40.69 7.82 -12.65
CA ASP A 780 -41.04 8.80 -13.68
C ASP A 780 -40.89 8.24 -15.11
N ILE A 781 -39.91 7.36 -15.34
CA ILE A 781 -39.62 6.73 -16.64
C ILE A 781 -40.83 5.89 -17.15
N LYS A 782 -41.62 5.28 -16.28
CA LYS A 782 -42.70 4.37 -16.62
C LYS A 782 -44.00 5.05 -17.20
N GLN A 783 -44.09 6.37 -17.19
CA GLN A 783 -45.35 7.10 -17.38
C GLN A 783 -45.60 7.74 -18.79
N TYR A 784 -44.65 7.59 -19.76
CA TYR A 784 -44.69 8.41 -20.99
C TYR A 784 -45.17 7.74 -22.28
N GLY A 785 -46.05 6.76 -22.20
CA GLY A 785 -46.77 6.24 -23.36
C GLY A 785 -45.91 5.59 -24.45
N ARG A 786 -45.81 6.19 -25.65
CA ARG A 786 -45.02 5.65 -26.77
C ARG A 786 -43.52 5.96 -26.70
N LEU A 787 -43.15 7.02 -26.01
CA LEU A 787 -41.75 7.41 -25.86
C LEU A 787 -41.09 6.48 -24.85
N LYS A 788 -40.02 5.83 -25.27
CA LYS A 788 -39.16 5.04 -24.37
C LYS A 788 -38.07 5.93 -23.80
N ILE A 789 -37.84 5.89 -22.49
CA ILE A 789 -36.78 6.62 -21.82
C ILE A 789 -35.66 5.65 -21.47
N PHE A 790 -34.43 5.99 -21.85
CA PHE A 790 -33.25 5.18 -21.64
C PHE A 790 -32.22 5.95 -20.84
N PRO A 791 -32.16 5.77 -19.51
CA PRO A 791 -31.15 6.39 -18.68
C PRO A 791 -29.80 5.71 -18.89
N ALA A 792 -28.76 6.53 -19.02
CA ALA A 792 -27.40 6.04 -19.16
C ALA A 792 -26.45 6.88 -18.33
N ARG A 793 -25.60 6.20 -17.59
CA ARG A 793 -24.56 6.84 -16.76
C ARG A 793 -23.39 7.29 -17.62
N ILE A 794 -22.88 8.49 -17.31
CA ILE A 794 -21.65 9.03 -17.83
C ILE A 794 -20.51 8.55 -16.91
N ASN A 795 -19.43 8.05 -17.51
CA ASN A 795 -18.25 7.70 -16.74
C ASN A 795 -17.48 8.98 -16.33
N PRO A 796 -17.05 9.13 -15.06
CA PRO A 796 -16.28 10.28 -14.59
C PRO A 796 -14.98 10.57 -15.36
N ASP A 797 -14.42 9.58 -16.05
CA ASP A 797 -13.23 9.76 -16.89
C ASP A 797 -13.43 10.70 -18.09
N LEU A 798 -14.69 10.92 -18.51
CA LEU A 798 -15.00 11.93 -19.53
C LEU A 798 -14.55 13.34 -19.12
N MET A 799 -14.43 13.60 -17.81
CA MET A 799 -13.93 14.88 -17.28
C MET A 799 -12.45 15.12 -17.60
N MET A 800 -11.70 14.09 -18.03
CA MET A 800 -10.31 14.25 -18.48
C MET A 800 -10.18 14.93 -19.87
N GLY A 801 -11.31 15.17 -20.54
CA GLY A 801 -11.37 15.96 -21.78
C GLY A 801 -10.48 15.44 -22.91
N ASP A 802 -9.66 16.35 -23.48
CA ASP A 802 -8.84 16.08 -24.68
C ASP A 802 -7.55 15.28 -24.41
N LEU A 803 -7.30 14.84 -23.19
CA LEU A 803 -6.12 14.03 -22.87
C LEU A 803 -6.21 12.59 -23.39
N LEU A 804 -7.43 12.07 -23.60
CA LEU A 804 -7.69 10.71 -24.09
C LEU A 804 -8.15 10.70 -25.55
N LYS A 805 -7.69 9.70 -26.30
CA LYS A 805 -8.19 9.47 -27.66
C LYS A 805 -9.67 9.11 -27.64
N LYS A 806 -10.45 9.74 -28.53
CA LYS A 806 -11.86 9.40 -28.77
C LYS A 806 -11.95 8.05 -29.48
N THR A 807 -12.14 6.97 -28.74
CA THR A 807 -12.17 5.60 -29.28
C THR A 807 -13.59 5.02 -29.30
N LYS A 808 -13.86 4.16 -30.29
CA LYS A 808 -15.14 3.43 -30.36
C LYS A 808 -15.28 2.32 -29.31
N SER A 809 -14.22 1.98 -28.62
CA SER A 809 -14.16 0.83 -27.71
C SER A 809 -14.34 1.19 -26.23
N ALA A 810 -14.37 2.46 -25.85
CA ALA A 810 -14.52 2.86 -24.46
C ALA A 810 -15.99 2.89 -24.04
N ASN A 811 -16.29 2.36 -22.83
CA ASN A 811 -17.64 2.43 -22.24
C ASN A 811 -17.82 3.74 -21.48
N LEU A 812 -17.86 4.82 -22.22
CA LEU A 812 -18.05 6.16 -21.65
C LEU A 812 -19.49 6.37 -21.15
N PHE A 813 -20.42 5.58 -21.69
CA PHE A 813 -21.84 5.63 -21.37
C PHE A 813 -22.35 4.22 -21.15
N THR A 814 -22.89 3.94 -19.97
CA THR A 814 -23.44 2.64 -19.59
C THR A 814 -24.92 2.73 -19.24
N ALA A 815 -25.68 1.72 -19.65
CA ALA A 815 -27.10 1.65 -19.32
C ALA A 815 -27.28 1.62 -17.78
N TYR A 816 -28.22 2.43 -17.29
CA TYR A 816 -28.61 2.46 -15.89
C TYR A 816 -29.75 1.47 -15.66
N GLY A 817 -29.61 0.53 -14.74
CA GLY A 817 -30.62 -0.46 -14.37
C GLY A 817 -31.45 -0.03 -13.17
N GLU A 818 -32.50 -0.79 -12.86
CA GLU A 818 -33.33 -0.63 -11.68
C GLU A 818 -33.25 -1.88 -10.79
N PRO A 819 -33.12 -1.77 -9.44
CA PRO A 819 -33.18 -2.93 -8.56
C PRO A 819 -34.58 -3.57 -8.64
N ASP A 820 -34.62 -4.86 -8.95
CA ASP A 820 -35.80 -5.68 -8.86
C ASP A 820 -35.86 -6.29 -7.47
N VAL A 821 -36.67 -5.65 -6.61
CA VAL A 821 -36.81 -6.01 -5.19
C VAL A 821 -38.27 -6.00 -4.80
N GLU A 822 -38.68 -6.99 -4.02
CA GLU A 822 -39.97 -7.11 -3.38
C GLU A 822 -39.86 -6.76 -1.90
N LEU A 823 -40.86 -6.02 -1.42
CA LEU A 823 -41.00 -5.69 0.00
C LEU A 823 -42.20 -6.45 0.55
N GLU A 824 -41.97 -7.34 1.51
CA GLU A 824 -42.97 -8.13 2.19
C GLU A 824 -43.13 -7.71 3.65
N GLN A 825 -44.30 -7.87 4.21
CA GLN A 825 -44.57 -7.70 5.63
C GLN A 825 -44.81 -9.05 6.27
N VAL A 826 -43.91 -9.47 7.16
CA VAL A 826 -43.98 -10.75 7.88
C VAL A 826 -44.04 -10.45 9.39
N GLU A 827 -45.09 -10.90 10.03
CA GLU A 827 -45.30 -10.71 11.50
C GLU A 827 -45.17 -9.25 11.99
N GLY A 828 -45.61 -8.30 11.19
CA GLY A 828 -45.50 -6.86 11.51
C GLY A 828 -44.13 -6.23 11.29
N LYS A 829 -43.16 -6.97 10.72
CA LYS A 829 -41.84 -6.52 10.31
C LYS A 829 -41.71 -6.53 8.81
N LEU A 830 -40.82 -5.74 8.32
CA LEU A 830 -40.48 -5.64 6.89
C LEU A 830 -39.38 -6.63 6.52
N VAL A 831 -39.50 -7.25 5.37
CA VAL A 831 -38.48 -8.12 4.75
C VAL A 831 -38.32 -7.67 3.30
N VAL A 832 -37.08 -7.44 2.89
CA VAL A 832 -36.72 -7.13 1.51
C VAL A 832 -36.21 -8.38 0.84
N ARG A 833 -36.78 -8.74 -0.31
CA ARG A 833 -36.31 -9.84 -1.16
C ARG A 833 -35.72 -9.29 -2.45
N LEU A 834 -34.45 -9.58 -2.70
CA LEU A 834 -33.76 -9.22 -3.92
C LEU A 834 -34.01 -10.26 -5.01
N ILE A 835 -34.60 -9.87 -6.12
CA ILE A 835 -34.84 -10.71 -7.29
C ILE A 835 -33.72 -10.54 -8.31
N GLY A 836 -33.28 -9.28 -8.54
CA GLY A 836 -32.25 -8.99 -9.52
C GLY A 836 -32.06 -7.51 -9.80
N VAL A 837 -31.59 -7.20 -11.00
CA VAL A 837 -31.51 -5.85 -11.56
C VAL A 837 -32.13 -5.85 -12.93
N ASP A 838 -33.15 -5.05 -13.13
CA ASP A 838 -33.82 -4.86 -14.41
C ASP A 838 -33.08 -3.87 -15.30
N ILE A 839 -32.76 -4.29 -16.52
CA ILE A 839 -32.05 -3.47 -17.50
C ILE A 839 -32.85 -3.47 -18.79
N PHE A 840 -33.21 -2.27 -19.27
CA PHE A 840 -33.90 -2.09 -20.54
C PHE A 840 -32.91 -2.19 -21.71
N ASP A 841 -33.19 -3.07 -22.69
CA ASP A 841 -32.48 -3.13 -23.97
C ASP A 841 -33.19 -2.27 -25.03
N PRO A 842 -32.61 -1.13 -25.43
CA PRO A 842 -33.25 -0.26 -26.41
C PRO A 842 -33.26 -0.85 -27.82
N THR A 843 -32.43 -1.88 -28.11
CA THR A 843 -32.37 -2.49 -29.45
C THR A 843 -33.45 -3.52 -29.65
N THR A 844 -33.80 -4.30 -28.63
CA THR A 844 -34.90 -5.27 -28.65
C THR A 844 -36.20 -4.70 -28.12
N GLY A 845 -36.11 -3.69 -27.23
CA GLY A 845 -37.24 -3.10 -26.55
C GLY A 845 -37.76 -3.91 -25.37
N GLU A 846 -36.99 -4.88 -24.89
CA GLU A 846 -37.35 -5.78 -23.79
C GLU A 846 -36.63 -5.37 -22.50
N ILE A 847 -37.28 -5.60 -21.36
CA ILE A 847 -36.64 -5.52 -20.02
C ILE A 847 -36.11 -6.89 -19.71
N ARG A 848 -34.84 -6.92 -19.26
CA ARG A 848 -34.19 -8.13 -18.84
C ARG A 848 -33.76 -8.01 -17.40
N SER A 849 -34.20 -8.94 -16.55
CA SER A 849 -33.75 -9.05 -15.18
C SER A 849 -32.45 -9.90 -15.05
N SER A 850 -31.47 -9.43 -14.32
CA SER A 850 -30.34 -10.23 -13.92
C SER A 850 -30.74 -11.09 -12.72
N LYS A 851 -30.01 -12.23 -12.53
CA LYS A 851 -30.25 -13.10 -11.39
C LYS A 851 -29.52 -12.59 -10.14
N PRO A 852 -29.99 -12.94 -8.93
CA PRO A 852 -29.31 -12.55 -7.68
C PRO A 852 -27.82 -12.97 -7.63
N GLU A 853 -27.45 -14.08 -8.29
CA GLU A 853 -26.06 -14.56 -8.35
C GLU A 853 -25.15 -13.65 -9.20
N GLU A 854 -25.70 -12.77 -10.05
CA GLU A 854 -24.95 -11.76 -10.83
C GLU A 854 -24.72 -10.47 -10.04
N ILE A 855 -25.27 -10.40 -8.81
CA ILE A 855 -25.14 -9.27 -7.90
C ILE A 855 -23.97 -9.54 -6.95
N ALA A 856 -23.04 -8.60 -6.79
CA ALA A 856 -21.88 -8.74 -5.92
C ALA A 856 -22.27 -8.58 -4.45
N CYS A 857 -22.98 -7.49 -4.15
CA CYS A 857 -23.49 -7.21 -2.81
C CYS A 857 -24.70 -6.27 -2.90
N TRP A 858 -25.47 -6.24 -1.81
CA TRP A 858 -26.59 -5.32 -1.67
C TRP A 858 -26.72 -4.87 -0.21
N PHE A 859 -27.27 -3.67 -0.03
CA PHE A 859 -27.33 -2.98 1.25
C PHE A 859 -28.72 -2.44 1.50
N ILE A 860 -29.10 -2.32 2.76
CA ILE A 860 -30.35 -1.70 3.18
C ILE A 860 -30.03 -0.58 4.18
N ASP A 861 -30.67 0.57 3.93
CA ASP A 861 -30.92 1.61 4.92
C ASP A 861 -32.38 1.50 5.35
N ASP A 862 -32.58 0.97 6.55
CA ASP A 862 -33.92 0.68 7.08
C ASP A 862 -34.57 1.89 7.77
N ASP A 863 -33.95 3.07 7.73
CA ASP A 863 -34.52 4.36 8.18
C ASP A 863 -33.88 5.50 7.38
N TYR A 864 -34.15 5.52 6.06
CA TYR A 864 -33.53 6.41 5.10
C TYR A 864 -34.01 7.86 5.25
N ASN A 865 -33.04 8.79 5.36
CA ASN A 865 -33.29 10.21 5.63
C ASN A 865 -33.18 11.14 4.42
N GLU A 866 -33.00 10.61 3.21
CA GLU A 866 -32.82 11.34 1.94
C GLU A 866 -31.52 12.15 1.81
N GLU A 867 -30.67 12.22 2.84
CA GLU A 867 -29.41 12.98 2.80
C GLU A 867 -28.21 12.13 2.43
N SER A 868 -28.12 10.93 2.99
CA SER A 868 -27.07 9.95 2.70
C SER A 868 -27.54 8.54 3.05
N PHE A 869 -27.00 7.56 2.37
CA PHE A 869 -27.33 6.15 2.60
C PHE A 869 -26.51 5.60 3.76
N PHE A 870 -27.16 5.11 4.82
CA PHE A 870 -26.51 4.39 5.92
C PHE A 870 -26.57 2.88 5.67
N VAL A 871 -25.41 2.24 5.58
CA VAL A 871 -25.33 0.79 5.47
C VAL A 871 -25.65 0.16 6.83
N ARG A 872 -26.93 -0.12 7.09
CA ARG A 872 -27.40 -0.76 8.34
C ARG A 872 -27.46 -2.27 8.22
N GLN A 873 -27.77 -2.78 7.02
CA GLN A 873 -27.69 -4.19 6.68
C GLN A 873 -26.88 -4.36 5.39
N ALA A 874 -26.02 -5.37 5.36
CA ALA A 874 -25.15 -5.65 4.22
C ALA A 874 -25.18 -7.15 3.89
N TYR A 875 -25.27 -7.45 2.58
CA TYR A 875 -25.37 -8.80 2.05
C TYR A 875 -24.41 -8.98 0.87
N PHE A 876 -23.73 -10.12 0.80
CA PHE A 876 -22.64 -10.41 -0.13
C PHE A 876 -22.96 -11.64 -0.99
N THR A 877 -24.04 -11.59 -1.75
CA THR A 877 -24.59 -12.71 -2.53
C THR A 877 -23.65 -13.30 -3.54
N GLY A 878 -22.73 -12.52 -4.04
CA GLY A 878 -21.79 -12.88 -5.10
C GLY A 878 -20.35 -13.08 -4.70
N TRP A 879 -20.02 -13.15 -3.43
CA TRP A 879 -18.64 -13.14 -2.94
C TRP A 879 -18.30 -14.42 -2.17
N ASP A 880 -17.10 -14.99 -2.42
CA ASP A 880 -16.61 -16.16 -1.70
C ASP A 880 -16.14 -15.78 -0.29
N ASP A 881 -17.00 -15.95 0.69
CA ASP A 881 -16.73 -15.85 2.13
C ASP A 881 -15.74 -14.73 2.58
N PRO A 882 -16.12 -13.43 2.41
CA PRO A 882 -15.23 -12.32 2.74
C PRO A 882 -14.91 -12.23 4.25
N TYR A 883 -15.74 -12.78 5.12
CA TYR A 883 -15.59 -12.76 6.59
C TYR A 883 -14.83 -13.97 7.16
N ASN A 884 -14.19 -14.81 6.33
CA ASN A 884 -13.56 -16.05 6.79
C ASN A 884 -12.58 -15.86 7.98
N LYS A 885 -11.81 -14.78 8.01
CA LYS A 885 -10.89 -14.46 9.10
C LYS A 885 -11.65 -14.18 10.41
N LEU A 886 -12.68 -13.33 10.34
CA LEU A 886 -13.53 -13.01 11.51
C LEU A 886 -14.31 -14.23 12.00
N LYS A 887 -14.87 -15.05 11.11
CA LYS A 887 -15.53 -16.33 11.44
C LYS A 887 -14.63 -17.22 12.28
N ARG A 888 -13.35 -17.35 11.90
CA ARG A 888 -12.38 -18.17 12.65
C ARG A 888 -12.10 -17.58 14.04
N THR A 889 -11.97 -16.26 14.13
CA THR A 889 -11.66 -15.57 15.40
C THR A 889 -12.85 -15.63 16.36
N LEU A 890 -14.07 -15.41 15.85
CA LEU A 890 -15.29 -15.34 16.64
C LEU A 890 -16.04 -16.68 16.74
N ARG A 891 -15.40 -17.79 16.37
CA ARG A 891 -16.02 -19.14 16.32
C ARG A 891 -16.69 -19.59 17.62
N ALA A 892 -16.19 -19.17 18.76
CA ALA A 892 -16.77 -19.55 20.07
C ALA A 892 -18.04 -18.77 20.41
N GLU A 893 -18.26 -17.61 19.78
CA GLU A 893 -19.31 -16.65 20.10
C GLU A 893 -20.44 -16.64 19.09
N VAL A 894 -20.09 -16.71 17.82
CA VAL A 894 -21.00 -16.60 16.67
C VAL A 894 -21.03 -17.94 15.93
N ASP A 895 -22.23 -18.53 15.80
CA ASP A 895 -22.42 -19.77 15.07
C ASP A 895 -22.36 -19.58 13.54
N ALA A 896 -22.28 -20.68 12.79
CA ALA A 896 -22.17 -20.64 11.34
C ALA A 896 -23.42 -20.05 10.68
N ASP A 897 -24.61 -20.36 11.22
CA ASP A 897 -25.90 -19.97 10.65
C ASP A 897 -26.09 -18.45 10.72
N ALA A 898 -25.59 -17.79 11.78
CA ALA A 898 -25.64 -16.34 11.88
C ALA A 898 -24.76 -15.67 10.80
N TRP A 899 -23.61 -16.24 10.47
CA TRP A 899 -22.77 -15.75 9.37
C TRP A 899 -23.40 -15.96 7.99
N GLU A 900 -24.16 -17.04 7.80
CA GLU A 900 -24.86 -17.33 6.55
C GLU A 900 -25.92 -16.28 6.21
N THR A 901 -26.42 -15.54 7.20
CA THR A 901 -27.36 -14.43 6.94
C THR A 901 -26.78 -13.34 6.06
N LEU A 902 -25.46 -13.16 6.05
CA LEU A 902 -24.78 -12.18 5.20
C LEU A 902 -24.72 -12.58 3.71
N TYR A 903 -25.10 -13.80 3.34
CA TYR A 903 -24.98 -14.30 1.96
C TYR A 903 -26.34 -14.56 1.31
N ARG A 904 -27.42 -14.05 1.91
CA ARG A 904 -28.80 -14.25 1.44
C ARG A 904 -29.24 -13.18 0.44
N SER A 905 -30.20 -13.52 -0.41
CA SER A 905 -30.98 -12.61 -1.23
C SER A 905 -32.22 -12.07 -0.51
N GLU A 906 -32.42 -12.45 0.76
CA GLU A 906 -33.54 -12.02 1.61
C GLU A 906 -32.98 -11.38 2.88
N SER A 907 -33.52 -10.21 3.24
CA SER A 907 -33.08 -9.46 4.40
C SER A 907 -33.47 -10.11 5.72
N VAL A 908 -32.77 -9.77 6.77
CA VAL A 908 -33.23 -10.00 8.13
C VAL A 908 -34.47 -9.12 8.37
N PRO A 909 -35.54 -9.65 9.00
CA PRO A 909 -36.73 -8.87 9.31
C PRO A 909 -36.44 -7.68 10.23
N PHE A 910 -36.84 -6.48 9.84
CA PHE A 910 -36.65 -5.24 10.59
C PHE A 910 -37.96 -4.48 10.85
N PRO A 911 -38.04 -3.64 11.88
CA PRO A 911 -39.26 -2.90 12.18
C PRO A 911 -39.52 -1.81 11.13
N LYS A 912 -40.77 -1.37 11.01
CA LYS A 912 -41.12 -0.22 10.17
C LYS A 912 -40.38 1.04 10.69
N PRO A 913 -39.68 1.79 9.82
CA PRO A 913 -38.91 2.96 10.23
C PRO A 913 -39.80 4.12 10.71
N LYS A 914 -39.27 4.94 11.61
CA LYS A 914 -39.96 6.16 12.06
C LYS A 914 -40.12 7.19 10.96
N GLY A 915 -39.15 7.28 10.05
CA GLY A 915 -39.15 8.15 8.89
C GLY A 915 -40.08 7.72 7.75
N GLY A 916 -40.65 6.50 7.84
CA GLY A 916 -41.57 5.97 6.83
C GLY A 916 -40.92 5.61 5.50
N ARG A 917 -39.57 5.57 5.42
CA ARG A 917 -38.81 5.27 4.19
C ARG A 917 -37.69 4.34 4.43
N ILE A 918 -37.44 3.45 3.49
CA ILE A 918 -36.29 2.58 3.40
C ILE A 918 -35.63 2.74 2.03
N ALA A 919 -34.32 2.50 1.99
CA ALA A 919 -33.59 2.47 0.72
C ALA A 919 -32.85 1.14 0.54
N VAL A 920 -32.88 0.60 -0.65
CA VAL A 920 -32.18 -0.62 -1.06
C VAL A 920 -31.20 -0.26 -2.16
N LYS A 921 -29.91 -0.55 -1.92
CA LYS A 921 -28.83 -0.33 -2.89
C LYS A 921 -28.24 -1.65 -3.33
N VAL A 922 -28.09 -1.85 -4.62
CA VAL A 922 -27.57 -3.07 -5.24
C VAL A 922 -26.34 -2.74 -6.06
N ILE A 923 -25.32 -3.58 -5.98
CA ILE A 923 -24.07 -3.47 -6.71
C ILE A 923 -23.87 -4.74 -7.52
N ASN A 924 -23.84 -4.59 -8.84
CA ASN A 924 -23.63 -5.72 -9.74
C ASN A 924 -22.15 -6.11 -9.88
N ASP A 925 -21.87 -7.19 -10.63
CA ASP A 925 -20.50 -7.69 -10.88
C ASP A 925 -19.61 -6.71 -11.69
N TYR A 926 -20.20 -5.66 -12.28
CA TYR A 926 -19.49 -4.60 -13.01
C TYR A 926 -19.22 -3.35 -12.16
N GLY A 927 -19.57 -3.39 -10.87
CA GLY A 927 -19.43 -2.24 -9.97
C GLY A 927 -20.51 -1.17 -10.14
N ASP A 928 -21.51 -1.39 -11.00
CA ASP A 928 -22.61 -0.43 -11.16
C ASP A 928 -23.50 -0.47 -9.91
N GLU A 929 -23.79 0.70 -9.38
CA GLU A 929 -24.64 0.90 -8.21
C GLU A 929 -26.01 1.41 -8.65
N VAL A 930 -27.05 0.74 -8.20
CA VAL A 930 -28.42 1.14 -8.40
C VAL A 930 -29.16 1.17 -7.06
N MET A 931 -30.04 2.15 -6.86
CA MET A 931 -30.75 2.34 -5.61
C MET A 931 -32.24 2.52 -5.85
N LYS A 932 -33.05 1.99 -4.95
CA LYS A 932 -34.51 2.14 -4.93
C LYS A 932 -34.95 2.53 -3.53
N VAL A 933 -35.86 3.48 -3.46
CA VAL A 933 -36.47 3.96 -2.21
C VAL A 933 -37.91 3.49 -2.14
N PHE A 934 -38.33 3.05 -0.98
CA PHE A 934 -39.70 2.61 -0.70
C PHE A 934 -40.30 3.47 0.40
N GLU A 935 -41.51 3.96 0.21
CA GLU A 935 -42.37 4.50 1.26
C GLU A 935 -43.08 3.34 1.95
N VAL A 936 -42.99 3.24 3.27
CA VAL A 936 -43.46 2.08 4.02
C VAL A 936 -44.35 2.47 5.20
#